data_ef0b1f3a5b48c5e025413d3e0e57fc4c
#
_entry.id   ef0b1f3a5b48c5e025413d3e0e57fc4c
#
_cell.length_a   1.000
_cell.length_b   1.000
_cell.length_c   1.000
_cell.angle_alpha   90.00
_cell.angle_beta   90.00
_cell.angle_gamma   90.00
#
_symmetry.space_group_name_H-M   'P 1'
#
loop_
_entity.id
_entity.type
_entity.pdbx_description
1 polymer ?
#
loop_
_entity_poly.entity_id
_entity_poly.type
_entity_poly.pdbx_seq_one_letter_code
_entity_poly.pdbx_strand_id
1 'polypeptide(L)'
;MASFDEEEANILYELLDYAEWPLEQEIIGGGAVSHGGNFFYRTVTQTPANIWALASTVWAYLRAAPSVSPSLSKLIGSGSGWQLGVGAQGAVVAIVQAACLEIRAKKDDFASVVGKNTNLYADPFPSWRRVAWSADCSMVGVAYSSGAVEIFNTLGTSIFTIYPPRYREGVTQVDTSCALAALIFSDVRTQKIKWASELILVDYQGNIRSYYVSPTEGYQESHVSSLSKVYPNGITAVTDRGPLLIVAGSCEFLEDSNLRNNGLGHGITIWYMISDYPFYKQMPTINEDEYVPPSTGIINWLPGFKSKPQHDCIFDLCVSPSGKQLAALHTSGSLSIWELPSLWKKKYWLLASQPDQDATNQSNLEYIPGQKQRLLQYSGPLKNHPAGLSWWSETAVILARYSGAVTVSSVNSLRNLLGESPEFLEGVPQISEAYDRGFLGLEVESRVNTKRILTATGEGSDEEEEYLDSDDEDELSLVQRSSRLAKSALFWITDAERFRPPSKRPKIVQRTFRLLCLKSTTPEELFARKIENEEYGEALALARSYNLDCDLVYQQQWRRSSVTVASIEDYLAKIRKRSWVLAECLTRVPENIDAARELLMYGLRGTDLEAIVAIGKGTDNGEFIFCDSDLVYDEGIDIDPSEYDVKAQERAAMELKRRHDYLVQIDFKNLSTEQKNVIRARRKLLTYLDRLDTYEVLLGGPHVAPEHYDASFFDKFRSQSAISATVEFARNYDWRGVEAMFTSHGAETLPHRLAVLSNFPPTMGPFEYRSLLLECEGDEVFPWEQEQLRDEDWSEDPICRDAVNEEEEDPAAFLYEERQDLKKFMGLDPSAEIVSLWYQERAREIERCSHFVDAALDLLKLGRERDVKNLEELHDTLDSLEVMVYEVGLCSMTLDEYSSLSDAEKIVKLMSTSTPETYIQNIRRWLLPFLARCDKWNPGIAKCLLREYVVSTAKDDLGLPLKILQHSRPDQHAQIITSAEEMMTIALDCVYACEKETQLPRAFAILECLPERESG
;
A
#
# COMPACT_ATOMS: atom_id res chain seq x y z
N MET A 1 -3.13 -16.92 -54.95
CA MET A 1 -3.18 -17.10 -53.53
C MET A 1 -2.56 -15.83 -52.99
N ALA A 2 -3.35 -14.87 -52.54
CA ALA A 2 -2.90 -13.66 -51.92
C ALA A 2 -2.38 -14.01 -50.51
N SER A 3 -1.09 -13.82 -50.27
CA SER A 3 -0.52 -13.83 -48.93
C SER A 3 -1.20 -12.69 -48.18
N PHE A 4 -1.93 -13.01 -47.15
CA PHE A 4 -2.28 -12.03 -46.13
C PHE A 4 -0.96 -11.50 -45.56
N ASP A 5 -0.64 -10.24 -45.83
CA ASP A 5 0.33 -9.50 -45.00
C ASP A 5 -0.25 -9.54 -43.58
N GLU A 6 0.33 -10.39 -42.72
CA GLU A 6 0.14 -10.25 -41.29
C GLU A 6 0.63 -8.85 -40.97
N GLU A 7 -0.26 -7.93 -40.66
CA GLU A 7 0.07 -6.61 -40.14
C GLU A 7 1.02 -6.84 -38.97
N GLU A 8 2.24 -6.31 -39.08
CA GLU A 8 3.25 -6.42 -38.03
C GLU A 8 2.70 -5.72 -36.78
N ALA A 9 2.24 -6.55 -35.82
CA ALA A 9 1.64 -6.03 -34.61
C ALA A 9 2.68 -5.33 -33.72
N ASN A 10 2.31 -4.23 -33.13
CA ASN A 10 3.15 -3.57 -32.16
C ASN A 10 3.35 -4.45 -30.94
N ILE A 11 4.57 -4.46 -30.40
CA ILE A 11 4.91 -5.15 -29.16
C ILE A 11 4.42 -4.29 -28.00
N LEU A 12 3.57 -4.85 -27.16
CA LEU A 12 3.26 -4.25 -25.87
C LEU A 12 4.40 -4.57 -24.92
N TYR A 13 4.99 -3.56 -24.31
CA TYR A 13 6.18 -3.71 -23.46
C TYR A 13 6.12 -2.84 -22.23
N GLU A 14 7.00 -3.13 -21.31
CA GLU A 14 7.25 -2.36 -20.10
C GLU A 14 8.74 -2.15 -19.93
N LEU A 15 9.11 -0.95 -19.48
CA LEU A 15 10.46 -0.61 -19.08
C LEU A 15 10.58 -0.75 -17.57
N LEU A 16 11.37 -1.74 -17.13
CA LEU A 16 11.62 -2.02 -15.73
C LEU A 16 12.98 -1.45 -15.33
N ASP A 17 13.02 -0.70 -14.23
CA ASP A 17 14.24 -0.24 -13.60
C ASP A 17 14.65 -1.26 -12.52
N TYR A 18 15.75 -1.98 -12.77
CA TYR A 18 16.20 -3.03 -11.86
C TYR A 18 17.15 -2.54 -10.79
N ALA A 19 18.08 -1.67 -11.16
CA ALA A 19 19.09 -1.22 -10.22
C ALA A 19 19.68 0.13 -10.62
N GLU A 20 19.85 0.98 -9.65
CA GLU A 20 20.51 2.27 -9.78
C GLU A 20 21.69 2.35 -8.79
N TRP A 21 22.83 2.89 -9.23
CA TRP A 21 23.97 3.14 -8.34
C TRP A 21 24.78 4.35 -8.78
N PRO A 22 25.16 5.23 -7.86
CA PRO A 22 25.96 6.40 -8.14
C PRO A 22 27.42 6.00 -8.39
N LEU A 23 28.05 6.64 -9.37
CA LEU A 23 29.49 6.58 -9.55
C LEU A 23 30.18 7.63 -8.67
N GLU A 24 31.47 7.40 -8.38
CA GLU A 24 32.31 8.40 -7.71
C GLU A 24 32.32 9.73 -8.45
N GLN A 25 32.33 10.82 -7.70
CA GLN A 25 32.34 12.17 -8.25
C GLN A 25 33.66 12.45 -8.95
N GLU A 26 33.66 12.74 -10.26
CA GLU A 26 34.83 13.20 -10.98
C GLU A 26 34.91 14.72 -10.96
N ILE A 27 36.01 15.25 -10.43
CA ILE A 27 36.30 16.69 -10.48
C ILE A 27 37.01 17.00 -11.80
N ILE A 28 36.30 17.62 -12.75
CA ILE A 28 36.87 18.07 -14.02
C ILE A 28 37.36 19.51 -13.87
N GLY A 29 38.62 19.65 -13.50
CA GLY A 29 39.24 21.00 -13.44
C GLY A 29 40.36 21.10 -12.42
N GLY A 30 41.59 21.17 -12.90
CA GLY A 30 42.76 21.35 -12.07
C GLY A 30 43.71 20.14 -12.10
N GLY A 31 44.43 19.93 -13.17
CA GLY A 31 45.68 19.19 -13.20
C GLY A 31 45.64 17.64 -13.05
N ALA A 32 44.49 17.00 -12.86
CA ALA A 32 44.39 15.57 -12.80
C ALA A 32 43.92 14.99 -14.15
N VAL A 33 44.54 13.95 -14.60
CA VAL A 33 44.25 13.19 -15.82
C VAL A 33 42.84 12.58 -15.71
N SER A 34 41.86 13.13 -16.41
CA SER A 34 40.55 12.49 -16.54
C SER A 34 40.64 11.31 -17.50
N HIS A 35 40.43 10.12 -16.99
CA HIS A 35 40.26 8.91 -17.78
C HIS A 35 38.82 8.88 -18.33
N GLY A 36 38.69 9.07 -19.63
CA GLY A 36 37.38 8.85 -20.30
C GLY A 36 36.95 9.98 -21.22
N GLY A 37 37.03 9.77 -22.51
CA GLY A 37 36.35 10.56 -23.54
C GLY A 37 37.00 11.89 -23.92
N ASN A 38 37.53 11.95 -25.11
CA ASN A 38 38.13 13.09 -25.78
C ASN A 38 39.63 13.40 -25.55
N PHE A 39 40.44 12.42 -25.73
CA PHE A 39 41.90 12.66 -25.81
C PHE A 39 42.31 13.58 -26.98
N PHE A 40 41.56 13.64 -28.05
CA PHE A 40 41.89 14.45 -29.24
C PHE A 40 41.66 15.96 -29.09
N TYR A 41 40.76 16.40 -28.22
CA TYR A 41 40.51 17.84 -28.05
C TYR A 41 41.41 18.52 -27.00
N ARG A 42 42.11 17.79 -26.16
CA ARG A 42 42.92 18.35 -25.06
C ARG A 42 44.35 18.69 -25.45
N THR A 43 44.84 18.12 -26.57
CA THR A 43 46.23 18.26 -26.99
C THR A 43 46.55 19.55 -27.76
N VAL A 44 45.54 20.33 -28.20
CA VAL A 44 45.76 21.51 -29.03
C VAL A 44 46.00 22.81 -28.22
N THR A 45 45.84 22.82 -26.90
CA THR A 45 45.92 24.03 -26.08
C THR A 45 47.04 24.04 -25.03
N GLN A 46 48.03 23.10 -25.05
CA GLN A 46 49.14 23.15 -24.11
C GLN A 46 50.48 23.49 -24.82
N THR A 47 51.20 24.35 -24.16
CA THR A 47 52.43 25.05 -24.45
C THR A 47 53.54 24.35 -25.29
N PRO A 48 54.44 25.12 -25.95
CA PRO A 48 55.38 24.62 -26.98
C PRO A 48 56.46 23.60 -26.49
N ALA A 49 56.59 23.37 -25.19
CA ALA A 49 57.55 22.39 -24.65
C ALA A 49 57.16 20.91 -24.89
N ASN A 50 55.87 20.63 -25.21
CA ASN A 50 55.37 19.27 -25.40
C ASN A 50 55.19 18.86 -26.87
N ILE A 51 55.65 19.69 -27.81
CA ILE A 51 55.52 19.37 -29.25
C ILE A 51 56.34 18.11 -29.62
N TRP A 52 57.46 17.85 -28.97
CA TRP A 52 58.24 16.63 -29.20
C TRP A 52 57.56 15.37 -28.60
N ALA A 53 56.88 15.49 -27.48
CA ALA A 53 56.09 14.38 -26.93
C ALA A 53 54.85 14.13 -27.77
N LEU A 54 54.20 15.19 -28.28
CA LEU A 54 53.09 15.10 -29.23
C LEU A 54 53.52 14.53 -30.57
N ALA A 55 54.68 14.99 -31.10
CA ALA A 55 55.26 14.43 -32.32
C ALA A 55 55.64 12.95 -32.15
N SER A 56 56.17 12.52 -30.98
CA SER A 56 56.48 11.13 -30.73
C SER A 56 55.23 10.26 -30.58
N THR A 57 54.14 10.76 -29.99
CA THR A 57 52.88 10.04 -29.90
C THR A 57 52.14 10.02 -31.24
N VAL A 58 52.14 11.08 -31.99
CA VAL A 58 51.61 11.10 -33.36
C VAL A 58 52.48 10.25 -34.30
N TRP A 59 53.82 10.23 -34.14
CA TRP A 59 54.72 9.35 -34.89
C TRP A 59 54.62 7.89 -34.48
N ALA A 60 54.36 7.59 -33.23
CA ALA A 60 54.02 6.24 -32.76
C ALA A 60 52.64 5.79 -33.28
N TYR A 61 51.70 6.69 -33.33
CA TYR A 61 50.36 6.46 -33.92
C TYR A 61 50.40 6.31 -35.44
N LEU A 62 51.32 7.03 -36.15
CA LEU A 62 51.50 6.89 -37.59
C LEU A 62 52.44 5.74 -37.98
N ARG A 63 53.27 5.22 -37.05
CA ARG A 63 54.15 4.06 -37.27
C ARG A 63 53.55 2.73 -36.88
N ALA A 64 52.57 2.70 -35.98
CA ALA A 64 51.74 1.52 -35.81
C ALA A 64 50.88 1.46 -37.08
N ALA A 65 51.31 0.64 -38.07
CA ALA A 65 50.49 0.37 -39.23
C ALA A 65 49.08 -0.01 -38.70
N PRO A 66 48.06 0.79 -38.97
CA PRO A 66 46.77 0.59 -38.34
C PRO A 66 46.24 -0.74 -38.87
N SER A 67 46.27 -1.75 -38.04
CA SER A 67 45.55 -3.03 -38.29
C SER A 67 44.05 -2.85 -38.35
N VAL A 68 43.54 -1.67 -37.99
CA VAL A 68 42.13 -1.31 -37.92
C VAL A 68 41.89 -0.06 -38.80
N SER A 69 40.82 -0.11 -39.60
CA SER A 69 40.42 1.01 -40.45
C SER A 69 40.14 2.28 -39.62
N PRO A 70 40.50 3.49 -40.11
CA PRO A 70 40.27 4.74 -39.33
C PRO A 70 38.81 4.96 -39.00
N SER A 71 37.89 4.58 -39.87
CA SER A 71 36.45 4.66 -39.62
C SER A 71 35.98 3.77 -38.48
N LEU A 72 36.43 2.51 -38.44
CA LEU A 72 36.15 1.58 -37.37
C LEU A 72 36.74 2.04 -36.03
N SER A 73 38.01 2.52 -36.05
CA SER A 73 38.64 3.05 -34.85
C SER A 73 37.89 4.25 -34.26
N LYS A 74 37.34 5.10 -35.11
CA LYS A 74 36.52 6.26 -34.72
C LYS A 74 35.23 5.80 -34.08
N LEU A 75 34.53 4.82 -34.67
CA LEU A 75 33.30 4.29 -34.12
C LEU A 75 33.52 3.63 -32.75
N ILE A 76 34.51 2.72 -32.63
CA ILE A 76 34.82 2.10 -31.35
C ILE A 76 35.22 3.13 -30.30
N GLY A 77 36.02 4.14 -30.67
CA GLY A 77 36.46 5.21 -29.77
C GLY A 77 35.31 6.17 -29.35
N SER A 78 34.21 6.19 -30.08
CA SER A 78 32.99 6.95 -29.74
C SER A 78 32.04 6.15 -28.84
N GLY A 79 32.31 4.86 -28.61
CA GLY A 79 31.53 4.02 -27.72
C GLY A 79 31.69 4.37 -26.24
N SER A 80 30.87 3.79 -25.39
CA SER A 80 30.93 4.00 -23.93
C SER A 80 32.22 3.40 -23.35
N GLY A 81 32.71 3.99 -22.28
CA GLY A 81 33.86 3.47 -21.51
C GLY A 81 33.52 2.35 -20.53
N TRP A 82 32.30 1.86 -20.54
CA TRP A 82 31.79 0.79 -19.70
C TRP A 82 31.16 -0.31 -20.56
N GLN A 83 31.14 -1.51 -20.07
CA GLN A 83 30.65 -2.69 -20.79
C GLN A 83 29.69 -3.51 -19.92
N LEU A 84 28.65 -4.02 -20.57
CA LEU A 84 27.68 -4.97 -20.03
C LEU A 84 27.92 -6.34 -20.62
N GLY A 85 28.21 -7.32 -19.78
CA GLY A 85 28.27 -8.73 -20.16
C GLY A 85 27.12 -9.50 -19.53
N VAL A 86 26.30 -10.16 -20.35
CA VAL A 86 25.14 -10.93 -19.87
C VAL A 86 25.42 -12.41 -20.04
N GLY A 87 25.19 -13.19 -18.97
CA GLY A 87 25.39 -14.64 -18.96
C GLY A 87 24.13 -15.40 -18.53
N ALA A 88 24.14 -16.71 -18.74
CA ALA A 88 23.03 -17.62 -18.39
C ALA A 88 21.65 -17.10 -18.82
N GLN A 89 21.55 -16.65 -20.05
CA GLN A 89 20.29 -16.14 -20.59
C GLN A 89 19.65 -15.04 -19.71
N GLY A 90 20.47 -14.10 -19.27
CA GLY A 90 20.03 -12.98 -18.45
C GLY A 90 19.98 -13.25 -16.94
N ALA A 91 20.41 -14.41 -16.47
CA ALA A 91 20.41 -14.71 -15.04
C ALA A 91 21.51 -14.01 -14.25
N VAL A 92 22.66 -13.71 -14.90
CA VAL A 92 23.77 -12.98 -14.32
C VAL A 92 24.26 -11.89 -15.26
N VAL A 93 24.71 -10.79 -14.68
CA VAL A 93 25.31 -9.69 -15.44
C VAL A 93 26.67 -9.32 -14.85
N ALA A 94 27.61 -8.95 -15.72
CA ALA A 94 28.88 -8.36 -15.36
C ALA A 94 28.93 -6.94 -15.92
N ILE A 95 29.20 -5.97 -15.08
CA ILE A 95 29.33 -4.57 -15.47
C ILE A 95 30.75 -4.15 -15.20
N VAL A 96 31.45 -3.75 -16.26
CA VAL A 96 32.82 -3.28 -16.20
C VAL A 96 32.89 -1.79 -16.46
N GLN A 97 33.37 -1.04 -15.47
CA GLN A 97 33.51 0.41 -15.55
C GLN A 97 34.83 0.84 -14.93
N ALA A 98 35.55 1.73 -15.57
CA ALA A 98 36.85 2.23 -15.12
C ALA A 98 37.77 1.07 -14.61
N ALA A 99 38.03 0.97 -13.34
CA ALA A 99 38.79 -0.08 -12.69
C ALA A 99 37.92 -1.05 -11.86
N CYS A 100 36.61 -1.07 -12.10
CA CYS A 100 35.67 -1.87 -11.33
C CYS A 100 34.92 -2.89 -12.20
N LEU A 101 34.85 -4.12 -11.70
CA LEU A 101 33.94 -5.17 -12.18
C LEU A 101 32.89 -5.41 -11.09
N GLU A 102 31.61 -5.34 -11.45
CA GLU A 102 30.53 -5.77 -10.59
C GLU A 102 29.73 -6.90 -11.24
N ILE A 103 29.39 -7.91 -10.46
CA ILE A 103 28.60 -9.06 -10.88
C ILE A 103 27.30 -9.04 -10.07
N ARG A 104 26.18 -9.10 -10.77
CA ARG A 104 24.83 -9.10 -10.18
C ARG A 104 24.00 -10.25 -10.74
N ALA A 105 23.01 -10.72 -9.98
CA ALA A 105 22.15 -11.85 -10.37
C ALA A 105 20.68 -11.45 -10.40
N LYS A 106 19.92 -12.05 -11.33
CA LYS A 106 18.47 -11.83 -11.49
C LYS A 106 17.64 -12.32 -10.29
N LYS A 107 18.22 -13.17 -9.45
CA LYS A 107 17.53 -13.78 -8.31
C LYS A 107 16.92 -12.74 -7.35
N ASP A 108 17.54 -11.57 -7.24
CA ASP A 108 17.12 -10.43 -6.44
C ASP A 108 16.88 -9.17 -7.30
N ASP A 109 16.48 -9.37 -8.55
CA ASP A 109 16.29 -8.30 -9.54
C ASP A 109 17.53 -7.40 -9.70
N PHE A 110 18.70 -7.99 -9.63
CA PHE A 110 20.01 -7.33 -9.73
C PHE A 110 20.28 -6.28 -8.63
N ALA A 111 19.50 -6.25 -7.57
CA ALA A 111 19.65 -5.27 -6.50
C ALA A 111 20.97 -5.44 -5.72
N SER A 112 21.35 -6.68 -5.43
CA SER A 112 22.59 -6.97 -4.69
C SER A 112 23.78 -7.28 -5.60
N VAL A 113 24.97 -6.94 -5.10
CA VAL A 113 26.24 -7.28 -5.75
C VAL A 113 26.67 -8.65 -5.28
N VAL A 114 26.72 -9.63 -6.18
CA VAL A 114 27.19 -10.99 -5.92
C VAL A 114 28.71 -11.05 -5.83
N GLY A 115 29.38 -10.31 -6.73
CA GLY A 115 30.83 -10.24 -6.78
C GLY A 115 31.32 -8.86 -7.20
N LYS A 116 32.40 -8.40 -6.62
CA LYS A 116 33.00 -7.10 -6.93
C LYS A 116 34.52 -7.16 -6.93
N ASN A 117 35.13 -6.51 -7.94
CA ASN A 117 36.57 -6.26 -8.00
C ASN A 117 36.79 -4.78 -8.34
N THR A 118 37.54 -4.07 -7.49
CA THR A 118 37.83 -2.63 -7.68
C THR A 118 39.26 -2.37 -8.20
N ASN A 119 40.03 -3.44 -8.46
CA ASN A 119 41.44 -3.35 -8.81
C ASN A 119 41.71 -3.84 -10.24
N LEU A 120 40.76 -3.58 -11.16
CA LEU A 120 41.03 -3.87 -12.57
C LEU A 120 42.16 -3.01 -13.12
N TYR A 121 42.85 -3.54 -14.12
CA TYR A 121 43.82 -2.76 -14.84
C TYR A 121 43.21 -1.48 -15.43
N ALA A 122 43.84 -0.33 -15.15
CA ALA A 122 43.45 0.96 -15.69
C ALA A 122 43.72 1.01 -17.21
N ASP A 123 42.71 0.70 -18.00
CA ASP A 123 42.79 0.63 -19.45
C ASP A 123 42.72 2.04 -20.06
N PRO A 124 43.73 2.46 -20.84
CA PRO A 124 43.74 3.77 -21.49
C PRO A 124 42.66 3.93 -22.58
N PHE A 125 42.13 2.84 -23.12
CA PHE A 125 41.08 2.82 -24.14
C PHE A 125 39.91 1.90 -23.74
N PRO A 126 39.12 2.29 -22.74
CA PRO A 126 38.09 1.39 -22.16
C PRO A 126 36.96 1.03 -23.15
N SER A 127 36.73 1.79 -24.21
CA SER A 127 35.74 1.45 -25.25
C SER A 127 36.15 0.23 -26.12
N TRP A 128 37.41 -0.18 -26.06
CA TRP A 128 37.91 -1.36 -26.78
C TRP A 128 37.82 -2.66 -25.98
N ARG A 129 37.36 -2.60 -24.73
CA ARG A 129 37.16 -3.77 -23.88
C ARG A 129 36.11 -4.70 -24.47
N ARG A 130 36.24 -5.98 -24.16
CA ARG A 130 35.22 -7.00 -24.42
C ARG A 130 34.99 -7.79 -23.15
N VAL A 131 33.73 -8.15 -22.92
CA VAL A 131 33.30 -8.97 -21.75
C VAL A 131 32.50 -10.14 -22.27
N ALA A 132 32.82 -11.32 -21.79
CA ALA A 132 32.09 -12.54 -22.11
C ALA A 132 32.02 -13.48 -20.91
N TRP A 133 30.97 -14.27 -20.85
CA TRP A 133 30.76 -15.31 -19.84
C TRP A 133 31.03 -16.70 -20.41
N SER A 134 31.51 -17.62 -19.58
CA SER A 134 31.48 -19.04 -19.89
C SER A 134 30.02 -19.54 -19.92
N ALA A 135 29.74 -20.61 -20.68
CA ALA A 135 28.39 -21.15 -20.85
C ALA A 135 27.76 -21.55 -19.51
N ASP A 136 28.56 -22.06 -18.57
CA ASP A 136 28.16 -22.41 -17.20
C ASP A 136 28.13 -21.23 -16.24
N CYS A 137 28.52 -20.04 -16.69
CA CYS A 137 28.66 -18.83 -15.89
C CYS A 137 29.57 -18.94 -14.67
N SER A 138 30.48 -19.91 -14.66
CA SER A 138 31.48 -20.04 -13.59
C SER A 138 32.61 -19.03 -13.73
N MET A 139 32.86 -18.54 -14.95
CA MET A 139 33.92 -17.60 -15.29
C MET A 139 33.40 -16.43 -16.13
N VAL A 140 33.92 -15.23 -15.88
CA VAL A 140 33.75 -14.06 -16.74
C VAL A 140 35.10 -13.56 -17.20
N GLY A 141 35.26 -13.35 -18.50
CA GLY A 141 36.48 -12.82 -19.12
C GLY A 141 36.33 -11.34 -19.44
N VAL A 142 37.36 -10.57 -19.10
CA VAL A 142 37.48 -9.15 -19.47
C VAL A 142 38.75 -9.02 -20.33
N ALA A 143 38.56 -8.66 -21.59
CA ALA A 143 39.66 -8.33 -22.50
C ALA A 143 39.94 -6.83 -22.50
N TYR A 144 41.14 -6.42 -22.37
CA TYR A 144 41.61 -5.04 -22.37
C TYR A 144 42.06 -4.58 -23.75
N SER A 145 42.17 -3.27 -23.95
CA SER A 145 42.65 -2.68 -25.20
C SER A 145 44.07 -3.12 -25.58
N SER A 146 44.88 -3.55 -24.60
CA SER A 146 46.22 -4.12 -24.79
C SER A 146 46.23 -5.53 -25.39
N GLY A 147 45.04 -6.20 -25.43
CA GLY A 147 44.94 -7.59 -25.83
C GLY A 147 45.16 -8.57 -24.67
N ALA A 148 45.40 -8.10 -23.47
CA ALA A 148 45.41 -8.93 -22.28
C ALA A 148 43.98 -9.33 -21.89
N VAL A 149 43.81 -10.55 -21.41
CA VAL A 149 42.51 -11.06 -20.97
C VAL A 149 42.63 -11.57 -19.54
N GLU A 150 41.82 -11.05 -18.68
CA GLU A 150 41.73 -11.44 -17.28
C GLU A 150 40.44 -12.21 -17.02
N ILE A 151 40.55 -13.32 -16.34
CA ILE A 151 39.41 -14.20 -16.05
C ILE A 151 39.10 -14.13 -14.56
N PHE A 152 37.83 -13.91 -14.27
CA PHE A 152 37.28 -13.78 -12.92
C PHE A 152 36.26 -14.87 -12.63
N ASN A 153 36.11 -15.21 -11.35
CA ASN A 153 35.01 -16.04 -10.88
C ASN A 153 33.77 -15.20 -10.62
N THR A 154 32.67 -15.85 -10.25
CA THR A 154 31.39 -15.18 -9.90
C THR A 154 31.49 -14.24 -8.71
N LEU A 155 32.52 -14.35 -7.87
CA LEU A 155 32.77 -13.44 -6.76
C LEU A 155 33.64 -12.23 -7.15
N GLY A 156 34.02 -12.11 -8.41
CA GLY A 156 34.90 -11.04 -8.90
C GLY A 156 36.37 -11.23 -8.58
N THR A 157 36.78 -12.40 -8.08
CA THR A 157 38.18 -12.68 -7.84
C THR A 157 38.87 -13.05 -9.14
N SER A 158 40.03 -12.43 -9.45
CA SER A 158 40.88 -12.79 -10.61
C SER A 158 41.46 -14.19 -10.42
N ILE A 159 41.24 -15.05 -11.41
CA ILE A 159 41.74 -16.44 -11.40
C ILE A 159 43.11 -16.49 -12.09
N PHE A 160 43.17 -15.96 -13.32
CA PHE A 160 44.42 -15.88 -14.10
C PHE A 160 44.31 -14.81 -15.19
N THR A 161 45.46 -14.40 -15.74
CA THR A 161 45.58 -13.43 -16.82
C THR A 161 46.35 -14.03 -18.01
N ILE A 162 45.80 -13.88 -19.22
CA ILE A 162 46.44 -14.30 -20.46
C ILE A 162 47.01 -13.06 -21.13
N TYR A 163 48.33 -13.04 -21.39
CA TYR A 163 48.98 -11.90 -22.01
C TYR A 163 49.12 -12.08 -23.51
N PRO A 164 49.10 -11.01 -24.33
CA PRO A 164 49.36 -11.09 -25.77
C PRO A 164 50.81 -11.46 -26.02
N PRO A 165 51.14 -12.08 -27.16
CA PRO A 165 52.49 -12.57 -27.47
C PRO A 165 53.58 -11.49 -27.49
N ARG A 166 53.24 -10.26 -27.69
CA ARG A 166 54.17 -9.10 -27.72
C ARG A 166 54.25 -8.33 -26.39
N TYR A 167 53.66 -8.87 -25.33
CA TYR A 167 53.70 -8.24 -24.01
C TYR A 167 55.13 -8.25 -23.46
N ARG A 168 55.65 -7.07 -23.07
CA ARG A 168 56.89 -6.93 -22.32
C ARG A 168 56.61 -6.24 -21.01
N GLU A 169 56.97 -6.89 -19.91
CA GLU A 169 56.83 -6.30 -18.58
C GLU A 169 57.58 -4.97 -18.49
N GLY A 170 56.96 -3.95 -17.95
CA GLY A 170 57.53 -2.61 -17.73
C GLY A 170 57.46 -1.62 -18.89
N VAL A 171 56.92 -1.99 -20.06
CA VAL A 171 56.64 -1.09 -21.16
C VAL A 171 55.14 -0.76 -21.15
N THR A 172 54.79 0.44 -20.72
CA THR A 172 53.44 1.00 -20.90
C THR A 172 53.21 1.27 -22.37
N GLN A 173 52.99 0.26 -23.17
CA GLN A 173 52.62 0.40 -24.57
C GLN A 173 51.11 0.73 -24.61
N VAL A 174 50.84 1.99 -24.88
CA VAL A 174 49.50 2.46 -25.26
C VAL A 174 49.26 2.05 -26.72
N ASP A 175 49.05 0.74 -26.95
CA ASP A 175 48.90 0.19 -28.30
C ASP A 175 47.67 -0.71 -28.38
N THR A 176 46.72 -0.33 -29.22
CA THR A 176 45.50 -1.09 -29.51
C THR A 176 45.70 -2.15 -30.61
N SER A 177 46.94 -2.34 -31.11
CA SER A 177 47.22 -3.28 -32.20
C SER A 177 46.94 -4.74 -31.88
N CYS A 178 46.93 -5.10 -30.58
CA CYS A 178 46.58 -6.42 -30.08
C CYS A 178 45.17 -6.51 -29.48
N ALA A 179 44.36 -5.42 -29.56
CA ALA A 179 43.02 -5.43 -29.07
C ALA A 179 42.18 -6.55 -29.71
N LEU A 180 41.23 -7.11 -28.96
CA LEU A 180 40.43 -8.21 -29.43
C LEU A 180 39.18 -7.74 -30.15
N ALA A 181 38.92 -8.30 -31.32
CA ALA A 181 37.68 -8.19 -32.04
C ALA A 181 36.59 -9.06 -31.36
N ALA A 182 37.00 -10.26 -30.85
CA ALA A 182 36.07 -11.14 -30.15
C ALA A 182 36.77 -11.89 -28.99
N LEU A 183 36.01 -12.11 -27.94
CA LEU A 183 36.32 -12.94 -26.78
C LEU A 183 35.17 -13.97 -26.66
N ILE A 184 35.44 -15.25 -26.94
CA ILE A 184 34.43 -16.28 -27.09
C ILE A 184 34.75 -17.44 -26.16
N PHE A 185 33.78 -17.85 -25.33
CA PHE A 185 33.79 -19.10 -24.62
C PHE A 185 32.98 -20.14 -25.39
N SER A 186 33.63 -21.24 -25.74
CA SER A 186 33.03 -22.34 -26.48
C SER A 186 33.18 -23.65 -25.70
N ASP A 187 32.39 -24.66 -26.06
CA ASP A 187 32.52 -25.99 -25.52
C ASP A 187 33.88 -26.61 -25.96
N VAL A 188 34.45 -27.42 -25.10
CA VAL A 188 35.70 -28.08 -25.39
C VAL A 188 35.51 -29.08 -26.54
N ARG A 189 36.17 -28.80 -27.68
CA ARG A 189 36.05 -29.61 -28.91
C ARG A 189 36.69 -30.98 -28.81
N THR A 190 37.58 -31.19 -27.85
CA THR A 190 38.24 -32.47 -27.60
C THR A 190 37.81 -33.03 -26.26
N GLN A 191 37.63 -34.35 -26.13
CA GLN A 191 37.21 -35.00 -24.86
C GLN A 191 38.32 -34.94 -23.81
N LYS A 192 38.66 -33.73 -23.35
CA LYS A 192 39.61 -33.52 -22.27
C LYS A 192 38.87 -33.15 -21.01
N ILE A 193 38.57 -34.11 -20.18
CA ILE A 193 37.74 -34.05 -18.97
C ILE A 193 38.22 -32.99 -17.95
N LYS A 194 39.44 -32.48 -18.04
CA LYS A 194 40.01 -31.53 -17.10
C LYS A 194 39.56 -30.06 -17.30
N TRP A 195 39.09 -29.72 -18.48
CA TRP A 195 38.86 -28.33 -18.89
C TRP A 195 37.37 -28.02 -18.95
N ALA A 196 36.97 -26.89 -18.40
CA ALA A 196 35.55 -26.46 -18.35
C ALA A 196 35.09 -25.85 -19.68
N SER A 197 35.94 -25.05 -20.33
CA SER A 197 35.59 -24.35 -21.56
C SER A 197 36.84 -24.18 -22.45
N GLU A 198 36.61 -23.90 -23.71
CA GLU A 198 37.62 -23.44 -24.67
C GLU A 198 37.44 -21.92 -24.87
N LEU A 199 38.47 -21.13 -24.54
CA LEU A 199 38.49 -19.70 -24.72
C LEU A 199 39.18 -19.33 -26.03
N ILE A 200 38.44 -18.69 -26.93
CA ILE A 200 38.90 -18.30 -28.26
C ILE A 200 39.07 -16.79 -28.27
N LEU A 201 40.30 -16.34 -28.52
CA LEU A 201 40.67 -14.94 -28.61
C LEU A 201 40.97 -14.57 -30.06
N VAL A 202 40.22 -13.62 -30.63
CA VAL A 202 40.42 -13.18 -32.02
C VAL A 202 40.78 -11.71 -32.02
N ASP A 203 42.00 -11.38 -32.49
CA ASP A 203 42.45 -10.01 -32.60
C ASP A 203 42.04 -9.36 -33.93
N TYR A 204 42.09 -8.02 -34.03
CA TYR A 204 41.75 -7.31 -35.25
C TYR A 204 42.69 -7.58 -36.43
N GLN A 205 43.86 -8.22 -36.17
CA GLN A 205 44.77 -8.66 -37.22
C GLN A 205 44.34 -9.99 -37.83
N GLY A 206 43.33 -10.64 -37.27
CA GLY A 206 42.85 -11.94 -37.69
C GLY A 206 43.64 -13.13 -37.10
N ASN A 207 44.42 -12.95 -36.06
CA ASN A 207 45.05 -14.06 -35.34
C ASN A 207 44.05 -14.63 -34.35
N ILE A 208 43.89 -15.94 -34.33
CA ILE A 208 43.08 -16.71 -33.44
C ILE A 208 44.00 -17.45 -32.47
N ARG A 209 43.78 -17.27 -31.18
CA ARG A 209 44.43 -18.02 -30.11
C ARG A 209 43.39 -18.74 -29.29
N SER A 210 43.53 -20.02 -29.16
CA SER A 210 42.63 -20.87 -28.39
C SER A 210 43.33 -21.41 -27.15
N TYR A 211 42.62 -21.35 -26.03
CA TYR A 211 43.05 -21.82 -24.71
C TYR A 211 41.98 -22.71 -24.11
N TYR A 212 42.42 -23.82 -23.52
CA TYR A 212 41.58 -24.58 -22.60
C TYR A 212 41.61 -23.90 -21.24
N VAL A 213 40.46 -23.62 -20.64
CA VAL A 213 40.35 -22.87 -19.39
C VAL A 213 39.49 -23.61 -18.37
N SER A 214 39.86 -23.48 -17.10
CA SER A 214 39.13 -24.04 -15.98
C SER A 214 39.34 -23.16 -14.75
N PRO A 215 38.32 -22.98 -13.88
CA PRO A 215 38.47 -22.22 -12.64
C PRO A 215 39.52 -22.83 -11.70
N THR A 216 39.74 -24.12 -11.76
CA THR A 216 40.65 -24.86 -10.87
C THR A 216 42.04 -25.15 -11.46
N GLU A 217 42.12 -25.41 -12.76
CA GLU A 217 43.34 -25.80 -13.44
C GLU A 217 44.05 -24.62 -14.12
N GLY A 218 43.43 -23.44 -14.18
CA GLY A 218 43.93 -22.26 -14.86
C GLY A 218 43.76 -22.34 -16.39
N TYR A 219 44.79 -22.11 -17.18
CA TYR A 219 44.72 -22.16 -18.64
C TYR A 219 45.85 -22.90 -19.29
N GLN A 220 45.58 -23.48 -20.46
CA GLN A 220 46.58 -24.11 -21.32
C GLN A 220 46.32 -23.71 -22.77
N GLU A 221 47.35 -23.26 -23.48
CA GLU A 221 47.26 -22.95 -24.90
C GLU A 221 46.92 -24.25 -25.69
N SER A 222 45.87 -24.17 -26.49
CA SER A 222 45.43 -25.27 -27.36
C SER A 222 46.08 -25.17 -28.74
N HIS A 223 45.83 -24.06 -29.42
CA HIS A 223 46.36 -23.82 -30.76
C HIS A 223 46.34 -22.35 -31.13
N VAL A 224 47.17 -21.99 -32.12
CA VAL A 224 47.19 -20.69 -32.75
C VAL A 224 46.92 -20.85 -34.23
N SER A 225 46.03 -20.01 -34.76
CA SER A 225 45.65 -19.96 -36.19
C SER A 225 45.65 -18.50 -36.68
N SER A 226 45.62 -18.28 -38.00
CA SER A 226 45.56 -16.94 -38.54
C SER A 226 44.68 -16.92 -39.77
N LEU A 227 43.81 -15.91 -39.81
CA LEU A 227 42.92 -15.61 -40.95
C LEU A 227 43.56 -14.59 -41.91
N SER A 228 44.83 -14.18 -41.70
CA SER A 228 45.52 -13.16 -42.50
C SER A 228 45.63 -13.48 -44.00
N LYS A 229 45.55 -14.76 -44.38
CA LYS A 229 45.44 -15.16 -45.77
C LYS A 229 44.19 -14.70 -46.49
N VAL A 230 43.06 -14.68 -45.74
CA VAL A 230 41.75 -14.25 -46.26
C VAL A 230 41.53 -12.76 -46.01
N TYR A 231 42.01 -12.28 -44.87
CA TYR A 231 41.87 -10.88 -44.44
C TYR A 231 43.27 -10.23 -44.24
N PRO A 232 43.97 -9.90 -45.30
CA PRO A 232 45.31 -9.30 -45.16
C PRO A 232 45.28 -7.90 -44.51
N ASN A 233 44.19 -7.16 -44.63
CA ASN A 233 43.98 -5.85 -43.97
C ASN A 233 43.32 -5.96 -42.61
N GLY A 234 43.23 -7.18 -42.05
CA GLY A 234 42.64 -7.45 -40.78
C GLY A 234 41.12 -7.64 -40.84
N ILE A 235 40.56 -7.96 -39.69
CA ILE A 235 39.12 -8.24 -39.48
C ILE A 235 38.48 -7.07 -38.77
N THR A 236 37.14 -6.95 -38.87
CA THR A 236 36.40 -5.84 -38.29
C THR A 236 35.39 -6.29 -37.24
N ALA A 237 34.79 -7.48 -37.42
CA ALA A 237 33.83 -8.04 -36.48
C ALA A 237 33.89 -9.57 -36.53
N VAL A 238 33.59 -10.22 -35.41
CA VAL A 238 33.52 -11.68 -35.28
C VAL A 238 32.37 -12.03 -34.35
N THR A 239 31.62 -13.04 -34.71
CA THR A 239 30.59 -13.67 -33.86
C THR A 239 30.64 -15.18 -34.04
N ASP A 240 30.05 -15.89 -33.10
CA ASP A 240 29.98 -17.37 -33.17
C ASP A 240 28.58 -17.89 -32.97
N ARG A 241 28.35 -19.10 -33.45
CA ARG A 241 27.13 -19.86 -33.14
C ARG A 241 27.41 -21.35 -33.16
N GLY A 242 27.53 -21.92 -31.98
CA GLY A 242 27.94 -23.31 -31.83
C GLY A 242 29.26 -23.64 -32.54
N PRO A 243 29.31 -24.52 -33.56
CA PRO A 243 30.52 -24.85 -34.26
C PRO A 243 30.95 -23.84 -35.34
N LEU A 244 30.14 -22.78 -35.56
CA LEU A 244 30.41 -21.82 -36.65
C LEU A 244 31.02 -20.54 -36.07
N LEU A 245 32.12 -20.08 -36.67
CA LEU A 245 32.73 -18.80 -36.47
C LEU A 245 32.48 -17.93 -37.72
N ILE A 246 31.83 -16.80 -37.56
CA ILE A 246 31.48 -15.85 -38.62
C ILE A 246 32.36 -14.64 -38.46
N VAL A 247 33.09 -14.32 -39.50
CA VAL A 247 34.09 -13.26 -39.53
C VAL A 247 33.79 -12.26 -40.61
N ALA A 248 33.88 -10.97 -40.29
CA ALA A 248 33.80 -9.87 -41.24
C ALA A 248 35.15 -9.11 -41.29
N GLY A 249 35.53 -8.63 -42.46
CA GLY A 249 36.76 -7.88 -42.65
C GLY A 249 36.71 -6.92 -43.83
N SER A 250 37.79 -6.20 -44.05
CA SER A 250 37.89 -5.26 -45.16
C SER A 250 38.08 -5.97 -46.49
N CYS A 251 37.24 -5.63 -47.45
CA CYS A 251 37.19 -6.25 -48.76
C CYS A 251 38.08 -5.59 -49.83
N GLU A 252 39.07 -4.82 -49.45
CA GLU A 252 39.90 -4.07 -50.39
C GLU A 252 40.63 -4.90 -51.47
N PHE A 253 40.42 -6.23 -51.54
CA PHE A 253 41.30 -7.16 -52.26
C PHE A 253 40.74 -7.83 -53.49
N LEU A 254 39.55 -7.50 -54.02
CA LEU A 254 39.00 -8.35 -55.06
C LEU A 254 38.65 -7.58 -56.35
N GLU A 255 39.74 -7.17 -57.03
CA GLU A 255 39.67 -6.86 -58.47
C GLU A 255 39.60 -8.18 -59.32
N ASP A 256 39.86 -9.35 -58.76
CA ASP A 256 39.71 -10.64 -59.45
C ASP A 256 38.25 -11.07 -59.50
N SER A 257 37.73 -11.08 -60.77
CA SER A 257 36.32 -11.40 -61.07
C SER A 257 35.87 -12.79 -60.64
N ASN A 258 36.76 -13.74 -60.31
CA ASN A 258 36.43 -15.09 -59.88
C ASN A 258 36.16 -15.26 -58.36
N LEU A 259 36.50 -14.25 -57.57
CA LEU A 259 36.33 -14.25 -56.10
C LEU A 259 35.08 -13.47 -55.65
N ARG A 260 34.47 -12.68 -56.53
CA ARG A 260 33.24 -11.94 -56.25
C ARG A 260 32.06 -12.85 -55.89
N ASN A 261 32.11 -14.12 -56.31
CA ASN A 261 31.07 -15.09 -56.10
C ASN A 261 31.09 -15.87 -54.78
N ASN A 262 32.14 -15.64 -53.92
CA ASN A 262 32.36 -16.47 -52.75
C ASN A 262 31.98 -15.78 -51.41
N GLY A 263 31.05 -14.86 -51.39
CA GLY A 263 30.69 -14.12 -50.17
C GLY A 263 31.75 -13.14 -49.68
N LEU A 264 33.00 -13.30 -50.13
CA LEU A 264 34.13 -12.40 -49.85
C LEU A 264 33.93 -11.00 -50.38
N GLY A 265 33.16 -10.84 -51.47
CA GLY A 265 32.76 -9.56 -52.01
C GLY A 265 31.92 -8.68 -51.03
N HIS A 266 31.40 -9.30 -49.99
CA HIS A 266 30.64 -8.60 -48.93
C HIS A 266 31.41 -8.51 -47.60
N GLY A 267 32.65 -9.08 -47.53
CA GLY A 267 33.49 -9.03 -46.35
C GLY A 267 33.13 -10.05 -45.28
N ILE A 268 32.18 -10.93 -45.48
CA ILE A 268 31.75 -11.95 -44.52
C ILE A 268 32.19 -13.34 -44.95
N THR A 269 32.79 -14.10 -44.04
CA THR A 269 33.10 -15.52 -44.23
C THR A 269 32.62 -16.32 -43.04
N ILE A 270 32.27 -17.60 -43.30
CA ILE A 270 31.90 -18.57 -42.28
C ILE A 270 32.98 -19.64 -42.16
N TRP A 271 33.38 -19.92 -40.95
CA TRP A 271 34.38 -20.94 -40.64
C TRP A 271 33.76 -21.97 -39.72
N TYR A 272 33.96 -23.24 -40.09
CA TYR A 272 33.60 -24.37 -39.24
C TYR A 272 34.74 -24.67 -38.29
N MET A 273 34.46 -24.71 -36.98
CA MET A 273 35.40 -25.02 -35.94
C MET A 273 35.54 -26.55 -35.81
N ILE A 274 36.74 -27.13 -36.05
CA ILE A 274 37.02 -28.55 -35.94
C ILE A 274 38.08 -28.83 -34.87
N SER A 275 38.08 -30.07 -34.34
CA SER A 275 38.99 -30.48 -33.25
C SER A 275 40.44 -30.65 -33.67
N ASP A 276 40.65 -30.93 -34.95
CA ASP A 276 42.01 -31.21 -35.48
C ASP A 276 42.46 -30.15 -36.49
N TYR A 277 43.76 -30.15 -36.79
CA TYR A 277 44.31 -29.25 -37.78
C TYR A 277 43.56 -29.38 -39.10
N PRO A 278 43.18 -28.27 -39.78
CA PRO A 278 43.58 -26.87 -39.53
C PRO A 278 42.79 -26.11 -38.46
N PHE A 279 41.98 -26.71 -37.61
CA PHE A 279 41.13 -26.18 -36.55
C PHE A 279 39.96 -25.29 -37.00
N TYR A 280 40.13 -24.55 -38.09
CA TYR A 280 39.14 -23.66 -38.71
C TYR A 280 39.09 -23.93 -40.19
N LYS A 281 37.95 -24.39 -40.70
CA LYS A 281 37.74 -24.66 -42.13
C LYS A 281 36.69 -23.69 -42.68
N GLN A 282 37.12 -22.90 -43.69
CA GLN A 282 36.21 -21.99 -44.38
C GLN A 282 35.12 -22.79 -45.14
N MET A 283 33.89 -22.37 -44.96
CA MET A 283 32.74 -22.94 -45.67
C MET A 283 32.61 -22.26 -47.02
N PRO A 284 32.39 -23.02 -48.12
CA PRO A 284 32.05 -22.44 -49.42
C PRO A 284 30.67 -21.78 -49.34
N THR A 285 30.56 -20.59 -49.77
CA THR A 285 29.31 -19.89 -49.97
C THR A 285 28.68 -20.28 -51.29
N ILE A 286 27.34 -20.60 -51.28
CA ILE A 286 26.61 -20.94 -52.49
C ILE A 286 26.30 -19.65 -53.22
N ASN A 287 26.68 -19.59 -54.54
CA ASN A 287 26.44 -18.44 -55.41
C ASN A 287 25.00 -18.47 -55.91
N GLU A 288 24.21 -17.43 -55.64
CA GLU A 288 23.09 -17.06 -56.46
C GLU A 288 23.06 -15.55 -56.73
N ASP A 289 23.07 -15.28 -58.00
CA ASP A 289 22.76 -14.10 -58.82
C ASP A 289 22.89 -12.68 -58.29
N GLU A 290 23.77 -11.93 -58.94
CA GLU A 290 23.88 -10.49 -59.19
C GLU A 290 22.85 -9.55 -58.53
N TYR A 291 23.21 -9.02 -57.37
CA TYR A 291 22.72 -7.73 -56.95
C TYR A 291 23.59 -6.63 -57.63
N VAL A 292 23.03 -5.94 -58.59
CA VAL A 292 23.61 -4.69 -59.16
C VAL A 292 23.17 -3.57 -58.19
N PRO A 293 24.12 -2.91 -57.45
CA PRO A 293 23.76 -1.73 -56.70
C PRO A 293 23.21 -0.65 -57.67
N PRO A 294 22.14 0.08 -57.30
CA PRO A 294 21.62 1.13 -58.14
C PRO A 294 22.74 2.13 -58.47
N SER A 295 22.97 2.32 -59.72
CA SER A 295 24.00 3.24 -60.23
C SER A 295 23.72 4.63 -59.72
N THR A 296 24.55 5.10 -58.78
CA THR A 296 24.61 6.50 -58.40
C THR A 296 24.96 7.34 -59.61
N GLY A 297 24.10 8.36 -59.89
CA GLY A 297 24.01 9.11 -61.09
C GLY A 297 25.29 9.80 -61.64
N ILE A 298 25.19 10.17 -62.84
CA ILE A 298 25.91 11.00 -63.84
C ILE A 298 27.22 11.72 -63.43
N ILE A 299 27.59 11.81 -62.16
CA ILE A 299 28.82 12.50 -61.67
C ILE A 299 30.11 11.70 -61.86
N ASN A 300 30.00 10.40 -62.13
CA ASN A 300 31.17 9.51 -62.31
C ASN A 300 31.86 9.65 -63.69
N TRP A 301 31.42 10.59 -64.53
CA TRP A 301 31.94 10.80 -65.91
C TRP A 301 32.98 11.89 -66.02
N LEU A 302 33.31 12.60 -64.94
CA LEU A 302 34.34 13.67 -65.00
C LEU A 302 35.71 13.08 -64.61
N PRO A 303 36.73 13.07 -65.55
CA PRO A 303 38.09 12.62 -65.20
C PRO A 303 38.73 13.64 -64.26
N GLY A 304 38.99 13.21 -63.05
CA GLY A 304 39.70 14.01 -62.01
C GLY A 304 39.06 13.92 -60.60
N PHE A 305 37.78 13.54 -60.45
CA PHE A 305 37.11 13.33 -59.15
C PHE A 305 36.78 11.88 -58.92
N LYS A 306 37.76 10.98 -58.94
CA LYS A 306 37.61 9.68 -58.37
C LYS A 306 37.85 9.83 -56.84
N SER A 307 36.84 10.17 -56.10
CA SER A 307 36.80 9.79 -54.70
C SER A 307 36.85 8.23 -54.69
N LYS A 308 37.95 7.66 -54.18
CA LYS A 308 38.00 6.20 -53.94
C LYS A 308 36.70 5.86 -53.22
N PRO A 309 35.90 4.85 -53.67
CA PRO A 309 34.75 4.44 -52.97
C PRO A 309 35.22 4.05 -51.56
N GLN A 310 34.71 4.74 -50.56
CA GLN A 310 35.00 4.43 -49.18
C GLN A 310 34.30 3.07 -48.93
N HIS A 311 35.12 2.01 -48.82
CA HIS A 311 34.57 0.68 -48.62
C HIS A 311 33.85 0.65 -47.29
N ASP A 312 32.56 0.29 -47.33
CA ASP A 312 31.68 0.18 -46.17
C ASP A 312 31.98 -1.14 -45.45
N CYS A 313 32.71 -1.07 -44.35
CA CYS A 313 33.07 -2.27 -43.54
C CYS A 313 31.99 -2.58 -42.53
N ILE A 314 31.81 -3.85 -42.22
CA ILE A 314 30.94 -4.31 -41.14
C ILE A 314 31.70 -4.17 -39.81
N PHE A 315 31.09 -3.56 -38.81
CA PHE A 315 31.71 -3.34 -37.52
C PHE A 315 31.02 -4.11 -36.38
N ASP A 316 29.82 -4.62 -36.58
CA ASP A 316 29.10 -5.44 -35.59
C ASP A 316 28.30 -6.54 -36.30
N LEU A 317 28.27 -7.71 -35.71
CA LEU A 317 27.59 -8.92 -36.20
C LEU A 317 26.80 -9.60 -35.09
N CYS A 318 25.57 -9.96 -35.37
CA CYS A 318 24.75 -10.70 -34.42
C CYS A 318 23.95 -11.81 -35.14
N VAL A 319 24.02 -13.04 -34.60
CA VAL A 319 23.31 -14.20 -35.17
C VAL A 319 21.94 -14.30 -34.52
N SER A 320 20.91 -14.65 -35.30
CA SER A 320 19.55 -14.84 -34.79
C SER A 320 19.47 -16.00 -33.78
N PRO A 321 18.46 -16.02 -32.90
CA PRO A 321 18.30 -17.06 -31.88
C PRO A 321 18.26 -18.49 -32.47
N SER A 322 17.66 -18.68 -33.65
CA SER A 322 17.65 -19.97 -34.35
C SER A 322 18.97 -20.31 -35.07
N GLY A 323 19.85 -19.35 -35.28
CA GLY A 323 21.09 -19.50 -36.05
C GLY A 323 20.87 -19.47 -37.57
N LYS A 324 19.67 -19.05 -38.03
CA LYS A 324 19.33 -19.09 -39.48
C LYS A 324 19.57 -17.75 -40.18
N GLN A 325 19.70 -16.65 -39.40
CA GLN A 325 19.90 -15.33 -39.97
C GLN A 325 21.08 -14.63 -39.23
N LEU A 326 21.72 -13.72 -39.96
CA LEU A 326 22.80 -12.86 -39.47
C LEU A 326 22.42 -11.41 -39.73
N ALA A 327 22.45 -10.60 -38.72
CA ALA A 327 22.35 -9.14 -38.84
C ALA A 327 23.74 -8.52 -38.78
N ALA A 328 24.02 -7.52 -39.61
CA ALA A 328 25.30 -6.86 -39.69
C ALA A 328 25.14 -5.35 -39.77
N LEU A 329 25.88 -4.61 -38.91
CA LEU A 329 25.99 -3.15 -38.97
C LEU A 329 27.24 -2.75 -39.70
N HIS A 330 27.08 -1.77 -40.57
CA HIS A 330 28.14 -1.23 -41.38
C HIS A 330 28.71 0.11 -40.83
N THR A 331 29.95 0.42 -41.13
CA THR A 331 30.57 1.68 -40.74
C THR A 331 29.91 2.91 -41.31
N SER A 332 29.11 2.79 -42.37
CA SER A 332 28.24 3.81 -42.91
C SER A 332 26.96 4.05 -42.12
N GLY A 333 26.66 3.16 -41.13
CA GLY A 333 25.39 3.13 -40.41
C GLY A 333 24.31 2.32 -41.12
N SER A 334 24.63 1.66 -42.24
CA SER A 334 23.70 0.76 -42.94
C SER A 334 23.53 -0.55 -42.17
N LEU A 335 22.35 -1.16 -42.30
CA LEU A 335 22.02 -2.47 -41.71
C LEU A 335 21.79 -3.48 -42.84
N SER A 336 22.32 -4.68 -42.69
CA SER A 336 22.06 -5.77 -43.61
C SER A 336 21.67 -7.06 -42.89
N ILE A 337 20.75 -7.83 -43.50
CA ILE A 337 20.31 -9.13 -43.02
C ILE A 337 20.69 -10.22 -44.03
N TRP A 338 21.29 -11.26 -43.52
CA TRP A 338 21.81 -12.40 -44.29
C TRP A 338 21.20 -13.72 -43.80
N GLU A 339 21.05 -14.66 -44.71
CA GLU A 339 20.61 -16.02 -44.39
C GLU A 339 21.86 -16.91 -44.15
N LEU A 340 21.82 -17.69 -43.10
CA LEU A 340 22.88 -18.64 -42.76
C LEU A 340 22.45 -20.08 -43.13
N PRO A 341 23.36 -20.97 -43.58
CA PRO A 341 24.78 -20.70 -43.82
C PRO A 341 25.09 -20.18 -45.24
N SER A 342 24.06 -19.94 -46.08
CA SER A 342 24.24 -19.59 -47.49
C SER A 342 24.89 -18.25 -47.74
N LEU A 343 24.88 -17.34 -46.76
CA LEU A 343 25.21 -15.91 -46.86
C LEU A 343 24.47 -15.20 -47.99
N TRP A 344 23.19 -15.57 -48.19
CA TRP A 344 22.35 -14.83 -49.10
C TRP A 344 21.81 -13.60 -48.43
N LYS A 345 22.01 -12.45 -49.08
CA LYS A 345 21.60 -11.14 -48.54
C LYS A 345 20.09 -10.95 -48.74
N LYS A 346 19.34 -11.01 -47.64
CA LYS A 346 17.88 -10.83 -47.65
C LYS A 346 17.46 -9.39 -47.74
N LYS A 347 18.06 -8.51 -46.93
CA LYS A 347 17.68 -7.11 -46.81
C LYS A 347 18.93 -6.22 -46.61
N TYR A 348 18.81 -4.97 -47.04
CA TYR A 348 19.83 -3.95 -46.87
C TYR A 348 19.17 -2.56 -46.76
N TRP A 349 19.44 -1.86 -45.72
CA TRP A 349 18.92 -0.52 -45.46
C TRP A 349 20.08 0.44 -45.27
N LEU A 350 20.11 1.48 -46.14
CA LEU A 350 21.01 2.61 -45.96
C LEU A 350 20.60 3.44 -44.75
N LEU A 351 21.54 4.11 -44.08
CA LEU A 351 21.23 4.94 -42.91
C LEU A 351 20.10 5.91 -43.23
N ALA A 352 20.17 6.60 -44.38
CA ALA A 352 19.16 7.55 -44.83
C ALA A 352 17.77 6.97 -45.15
N SER A 353 17.66 5.65 -45.32
CA SER A 353 16.41 4.98 -45.65
C SER A 353 15.79 4.29 -44.42
N GLN A 354 16.40 4.40 -43.25
CA GLN A 354 15.87 3.85 -42.03
C GLN A 354 14.75 4.73 -41.50
N PRO A 355 13.54 4.17 -41.20
CA PRO A 355 12.34 4.98 -40.93
C PRO A 355 12.43 5.81 -39.64
N ASP A 356 13.24 5.40 -38.66
CA ASP A 356 13.33 6.06 -37.35
C ASP A 356 14.25 7.29 -37.35
N GLN A 357 14.82 7.69 -38.50
CA GLN A 357 15.78 8.78 -38.55
C GLN A 357 15.12 10.14 -38.30
N ASP A 358 13.86 10.31 -38.70
CA ASP A 358 13.11 11.55 -38.54
C ASP A 358 12.47 11.73 -37.15
N ALA A 359 12.19 10.66 -36.44
CA ALA A 359 11.60 10.71 -35.11
C ALA A 359 12.51 11.42 -34.08
N THR A 360 13.82 11.39 -34.32
CA THR A 360 14.81 12.11 -33.47
C THR A 360 14.89 13.60 -33.72
N ASN A 361 14.24 14.09 -34.81
CA ASN A 361 14.25 15.49 -35.21
C ASN A 361 12.93 16.24 -34.90
N GLN A 362 11.88 15.52 -34.43
CA GLN A 362 10.62 16.15 -34.08
C GLN A 362 10.75 16.88 -32.75
N SER A 363 10.92 18.19 -32.82
CA SER A 363 10.89 19.13 -31.71
C SER A 363 9.51 19.32 -31.07
N ASN A 364 8.55 18.47 -31.41
CA ASN A 364 7.15 18.54 -30.98
C ASN A 364 6.77 17.46 -29.95
N LEU A 365 7.74 16.90 -29.23
CA LEU A 365 7.42 16.10 -28.07
C LEU A 365 6.80 17.01 -27.00
N GLU A 366 5.53 16.81 -26.72
CA GLU A 366 4.83 17.46 -25.62
C GLU A 366 5.66 17.37 -24.36
N TYR A 367 5.70 18.46 -23.63
CA TYR A 367 6.48 18.63 -22.41
C TYR A 367 6.05 17.60 -21.35
N ILE A 368 6.79 16.52 -21.21
CA ILE A 368 6.74 15.65 -20.05
C ILE A 368 7.82 16.17 -19.09
N PRO A 369 7.46 16.62 -17.87
CA PRO A 369 8.44 17.09 -16.89
C PRO A 369 9.49 16.01 -16.65
N GLY A 370 10.76 16.31 -16.86
CA GLY A 370 11.88 15.38 -16.73
C GLY A 370 12.48 14.83 -18.03
N GLN A 371 11.75 14.78 -19.15
CA GLN A 371 12.29 14.27 -20.42
C GLN A 371 13.08 15.32 -21.24
N LYS A 372 12.86 16.60 -21.04
CA LYS A 372 13.52 17.66 -21.82
C LYS A 372 15.05 17.72 -21.61
N GLN A 373 15.55 17.34 -20.46
CA GLN A 373 16.98 17.28 -20.17
C GLN A 373 17.68 16.06 -20.82
N ARG A 374 16.94 14.99 -21.11
CA ARG A 374 17.48 13.76 -21.70
C ARG A 374 17.89 13.92 -23.18
N LEU A 375 17.24 14.79 -23.93
CA LEU A 375 17.43 14.96 -25.39
C LEU A 375 18.66 15.79 -25.77
N LEU A 376 19.34 16.46 -24.86
CA LEU A 376 20.36 17.46 -25.16
C LEU A 376 21.81 16.95 -25.16
N GLN A 377 22.11 15.71 -24.84
CA GLN A 377 23.49 15.30 -24.54
C GLN A 377 24.34 14.87 -25.72
N TYR A 378 23.81 14.50 -26.87
CA TYR A 378 24.63 14.09 -28.01
C TYR A 378 24.31 14.88 -29.29
N SER A 379 25.07 15.95 -29.54
CA SER A 379 24.99 16.78 -30.77
C SER A 379 26.07 16.44 -31.80
N GLY A 380 26.67 15.28 -31.72
CA GLY A 380 27.77 14.88 -32.60
C GLY A 380 27.31 14.41 -34.00
N PRO A 381 28.22 14.30 -34.96
CA PRO A 381 27.92 13.88 -36.34
C PRO A 381 27.45 12.42 -36.45
N LEU A 382 27.58 11.63 -35.38
CA LEU A 382 27.14 10.21 -35.31
C LEU A 382 25.81 10.04 -34.59
N LYS A 383 25.05 11.08 -34.31
CA LYS A 383 23.81 11.03 -33.50
C LYS A 383 22.89 9.89 -33.92
N ASN A 384 22.56 9.79 -35.17
CA ASN A 384 21.64 8.78 -35.68
C ASN A 384 22.30 7.46 -36.09
N HIS A 385 23.61 7.36 -35.94
CA HIS A 385 24.35 6.14 -36.30
C HIS A 385 24.04 5.02 -35.31
N PRO A 386 23.81 3.78 -35.76
CA PRO A 386 23.69 2.64 -34.86
C PRO A 386 24.97 2.42 -34.04
N ALA A 387 24.84 2.18 -32.76
CA ALA A 387 25.92 1.91 -31.82
C ALA A 387 25.99 0.43 -31.43
N GLY A 388 24.86 -0.27 -31.48
CA GLY A 388 24.77 -1.69 -31.13
C GLY A 388 23.59 -2.38 -31.80
N LEU A 389 23.72 -3.67 -31.96
CA LEU A 389 22.75 -4.54 -32.63
C LEU A 389 22.55 -5.81 -31.82
N SER A 390 21.30 -6.25 -31.69
CA SER A 390 20.96 -7.55 -31.12
C SER A 390 19.66 -8.11 -31.74
N TRP A 391 19.29 -9.33 -31.42
CA TRP A 391 18.04 -9.92 -31.89
C TRP A 391 17.00 -9.93 -30.76
N TRP A 392 15.78 -9.50 -31.10
CA TRP A 392 14.59 -9.68 -30.25
C TRP A 392 13.95 -11.06 -30.51
N SER A 393 13.79 -11.38 -31.77
CA SER A 393 13.21 -12.63 -32.27
C SER A 393 13.69 -12.92 -33.70
N GLU A 394 13.24 -14.00 -34.31
CA GLU A 394 13.56 -14.30 -35.73
C GLU A 394 13.03 -13.23 -36.70
N THR A 395 12.07 -12.43 -36.32
CA THR A 395 11.41 -11.42 -37.13
C THR A 395 11.71 -10.01 -36.75
N ALA A 396 12.44 -9.78 -35.63
CA ALA A 396 12.71 -8.46 -35.10
C ALA A 396 14.14 -8.34 -34.55
N VAL A 397 14.77 -7.19 -34.79
CA VAL A 397 16.11 -6.81 -34.30
C VAL A 397 16.03 -5.64 -33.33
N ILE A 398 16.93 -5.62 -32.34
CA ILE A 398 17.12 -4.51 -31.41
C ILE A 398 18.23 -3.63 -31.97
N LEU A 399 17.96 -2.31 -32.12
CA LEU A 399 18.93 -1.33 -32.57
C LEU A 399 19.10 -0.26 -31.50
N ALA A 400 20.33 -0.08 -31.03
CA ALA A 400 20.70 1.05 -30.18
C ALA A 400 21.50 2.05 -30.98
N ARG A 401 21.24 3.35 -30.78
CA ARG A 401 21.90 4.44 -31.51
C ARG A 401 22.73 5.33 -30.59
N TYR A 402 23.73 6.02 -31.15
CA TYR A 402 24.54 6.98 -30.37
C TYR A 402 23.72 8.12 -29.77
N SER A 403 22.51 8.40 -30.27
CA SER A 403 21.55 9.34 -29.67
C SER A 403 20.94 8.86 -28.35
N GLY A 404 21.13 7.62 -27.98
CA GLY A 404 20.41 6.96 -26.89
C GLY A 404 19.12 6.28 -27.33
N ALA A 405 18.69 6.44 -28.56
CA ALA A 405 17.47 5.81 -29.09
C ALA A 405 17.66 4.30 -29.20
N VAL A 406 16.68 3.54 -28.69
CA VAL A 406 16.59 2.08 -28.76
C VAL A 406 15.26 1.72 -29.42
N THR A 407 15.33 0.87 -30.45
CA THR A 407 14.16 0.38 -31.15
C THR A 407 14.19 -1.13 -31.25
N VAL A 408 13.03 -1.77 -31.26
CA VAL A 408 12.84 -3.14 -31.71
C VAL A 408 12.19 -3.08 -33.10
N SER A 409 12.96 -3.37 -34.12
CA SER A 409 12.57 -3.13 -35.50
C SER A 409 12.31 -4.41 -36.26
N SER A 410 11.25 -4.46 -37.05
CA SER A 410 10.93 -5.59 -37.92
C SER A 410 12.05 -5.86 -38.94
N VAL A 411 12.39 -7.13 -39.13
CA VAL A 411 13.35 -7.58 -40.19
C VAL A 411 12.82 -7.31 -41.59
N ASN A 412 11.53 -7.22 -41.77
CA ASN A 412 10.94 -7.04 -43.09
C ASN A 412 10.85 -5.58 -43.55
N SER A 413 10.35 -4.72 -42.70
CA SER A 413 10.06 -3.31 -42.96
C SER A 413 11.00 -2.34 -42.27
N LEU A 414 11.74 -2.78 -41.27
CA LEU A 414 12.50 -1.98 -40.30
C LEU A 414 11.65 -0.98 -39.48
N ARG A 415 10.33 -1.18 -39.50
CA ARG A 415 9.42 -0.38 -38.66
C ARG A 415 9.69 -0.69 -37.19
N ASN A 416 9.65 0.35 -36.36
CA ASN A 416 9.71 0.19 -34.90
C ASN A 416 8.43 -0.50 -34.39
N LEU A 417 8.56 -1.63 -33.72
CA LEU A 417 7.47 -2.41 -33.16
C LEU A 417 7.10 -1.95 -31.75
N LEU A 418 7.91 -1.09 -31.10
CA LEU A 418 7.59 -0.51 -29.79
C LEU A 418 6.55 0.61 -29.87
N GLY A 419 6.29 1.16 -31.09
CA GLY A 419 5.34 2.24 -31.28
C GLY A 419 5.85 3.28 -32.27
N GLU A 420 5.27 4.49 -32.21
CA GLU A 420 5.63 5.58 -33.13
C GLU A 420 6.98 6.23 -32.78
N SER A 421 7.39 6.20 -31.50
CA SER A 421 8.65 6.77 -31.04
C SER A 421 9.59 5.69 -30.49
N PRO A 422 10.93 5.85 -30.66
CA PRO A 422 11.89 4.98 -30.00
C PRO A 422 11.94 5.26 -28.48
N GLU A 423 12.37 4.26 -27.69
CA GLU A 423 12.78 4.51 -26.31
C GLU A 423 14.13 5.21 -26.27
N PHE A 424 14.31 6.14 -25.32
CA PHE A 424 15.54 6.89 -25.14
C PHE A 424 16.22 6.53 -23.83
N LEU A 425 17.43 5.98 -23.93
CA LEU A 425 18.34 5.76 -22.81
C LEU A 425 19.42 6.84 -22.80
N GLU A 426 19.83 7.28 -21.63
CA GLU A 426 20.88 8.30 -21.53
C GLU A 426 22.25 7.73 -21.87
N GLY A 427 23.06 8.52 -22.57
CA GLY A 427 24.38 8.12 -23.05
C GLY A 427 24.32 7.24 -24.29
N VAL A 428 25.37 6.42 -24.49
CA VAL A 428 25.41 5.41 -25.55
C VAL A 428 24.96 4.09 -24.95
N PRO A 429 23.74 3.62 -25.21
CA PRO A 429 23.20 2.46 -24.55
C PRO A 429 23.96 1.18 -24.94
N GLN A 430 24.20 0.31 -23.96
CA GLN A 430 24.63 -1.04 -24.21
C GLN A 430 23.46 -1.99 -24.00
N ILE A 431 23.20 -2.81 -24.98
CA ILE A 431 22.07 -3.74 -25.01
C ILE A 431 22.57 -5.18 -25.01
N SER A 432 21.81 -6.06 -24.40
CA SER A 432 22.02 -7.52 -24.44
C SER A 432 21.20 -8.17 -25.53
N GLU A 433 21.45 -9.47 -25.75
CA GLU A 433 20.49 -10.31 -26.47
C GLU A 433 19.17 -10.41 -25.70
N ALA A 434 18.08 -10.69 -26.41
CA ALA A 434 16.77 -10.85 -25.81
C ALA A 434 16.66 -12.21 -25.08
N TYR A 435 16.24 -12.16 -23.83
CA TYR A 435 15.97 -13.31 -22.98
C TYR A 435 14.62 -13.14 -22.32
N ASP A 436 13.86 -14.22 -22.19
CA ASP A 436 12.56 -14.23 -21.51
C ASP A 436 11.64 -13.08 -21.97
N ARG A 437 11.54 -12.88 -23.29
CA ARG A 437 10.76 -11.83 -23.94
C ARG A 437 11.16 -10.40 -23.58
N GLY A 438 12.42 -10.17 -23.30
CA GLY A 438 12.96 -8.86 -23.00
C GLY A 438 14.47 -8.78 -23.19
N PHE A 439 15.07 -7.62 -23.05
CA PHE A 439 16.52 -7.43 -23.05
C PHE A 439 16.93 -6.43 -21.98
N LEU A 440 18.18 -6.52 -21.53
CA LEU A 440 18.78 -5.60 -20.59
C LEU A 440 19.45 -4.45 -21.31
N GLY A 441 19.29 -3.24 -20.82
CA GLY A 441 19.99 -2.05 -21.26
C GLY A 441 20.69 -1.39 -20.08
N LEU A 442 21.85 -0.82 -20.29
CA LEU A 442 22.56 -0.01 -19.32
C LEU A 442 22.65 1.42 -19.80
N GLU A 443 22.11 2.36 -19.03
CA GLU A 443 22.19 3.78 -19.29
C GLU A 443 23.06 4.51 -18.27
N VAL A 444 23.58 5.67 -18.62
CA VAL A 444 24.41 6.51 -17.76
C VAL A 444 23.89 7.93 -17.77
N GLU A 445 23.29 8.36 -16.68
CA GLU A 445 22.92 9.75 -16.45
C GLU A 445 24.13 10.54 -15.95
N SER A 446 24.41 11.69 -16.56
CA SER A 446 25.52 12.55 -16.15
C SER A 446 24.98 13.91 -15.71
N ARG A 447 25.05 14.23 -14.44
CA ARG A 447 24.71 15.54 -13.89
C ARG A 447 25.94 16.38 -13.65
N VAL A 448 25.98 17.58 -14.21
CA VAL A 448 27.10 18.52 -14.04
C VAL A 448 26.72 19.54 -12.97
N ASN A 449 27.26 19.40 -11.78
CA ASN A 449 27.07 20.38 -10.71
C ASN A 449 28.19 21.44 -10.73
N THR A 450 27.84 22.69 -10.96
CA THR A 450 28.74 23.83 -10.76
C THR A 450 28.62 24.29 -9.31
N LYS A 451 29.32 23.64 -8.36
CA LYS A 451 29.38 24.14 -6.99
C LYS A 451 30.22 25.39 -6.92
N ARG A 452 29.68 26.49 -6.37
CA ARG A 452 30.46 27.60 -5.85
C ARG A 452 31.22 27.12 -4.64
N ILE A 453 32.55 27.04 -4.72
CA ILE A 453 33.37 26.85 -3.53
C ILE A 453 33.33 28.18 -2.77
N LEU A 454 32.50 28.27 -1.75
CA LEU A 454 32.59 29.29 -0.73
C LEU A 454 33.88 29.03 0.05
N THR A 455 34.87 29.86 -0.13
CA THR A 455 36.02 29.94 0.76
C THR A 455 35.49 30.31 2.14
N ALA A 456 35.73 29.42 3.07
CA ALA A 456 35.35 29.57 4.46
C ALA A 456 36.04 30.80 5.07
N THR A 457 35.28 31.88 5.27
CA THR A 457 35.53 32.88 6.31
C THR A 457 34.20 33.39 6.82
N GLY A 458 33.85 32.94 8.05
CA GLY A 458 33.04 33.67 9.02
C GLY A 458 31.55 33.55 8.94
N GLU A 459 31.02 32.83 9.91
CA GLU A 459 29.78 33.07 10.69
C GLU A 459 28.43 33.15 10.01
N GLY A 460 27.67 32.14 10.28
CA GLY A 460 26.27 32.05 10.71
C GLY A 460 25.20 32.84 9.97
N SER A 461 24.37 32.12 9.22
CA SER A 461 22.91 32.22 9.31
C SER A 461 22.27 31.15 8.41
N ASP A 462 21.38 30.38 8.99
CA ASP A 462 20.50 29.43 8.29
C ASP A 462 19.49 30.26 7.46
N GLU A 463 19.67 30.24 6.14
CA GLU A 463 18.61 30.61 5.18
C GLU A 463 18.57 29.54 4.11
N GLU A 464 17.40 28.94 3.96
CA GLU A 464 17.04 27.98 2.92
C GLU A 464 17.33 28.60 1.55
N GLU A 465 18.38 28.15 0.87
CA GLU A 465 18.65 28.53 -0.51
C GLU A 465 17.71 27.77 -1.46
N GLU A 466 16.73 28.49 -1.98
CA GLU A 466 15.97 28.17 -3.18
C GLU A 466 16.91 27.82 -4.32
N TYR A 467 16.76 26.63 -4.89
CA TYR A 467 17.47 26.18 -6.08
C TYR A 467 17.04 27.00 -7.29
N LEU A 468 17.77 28.05 -7.57
CA LEU A 468 17.67 28.73 -8.85
C LEU A 468 18.42 27.92 -9.90
N ASP A 469 17.68 27.38 -10.82
CA ASP A 469 18.12 26.65 -12.01
C ASP A 469 18.98 27.61 -12.87
N SER A 470 20.25 27.26 -13.13
CA SER A 470 21.24 28.16 -13.73
C SER A 470 21.27 28.11 -15.24
N ASP A 471 20.14 27.83 -15.89
CA ASP A 471 20.05 27.92 -17.38
C ASP A 471 19.86 29.35 -17.93
N ASP A 472 19.76 30.36 -17.03
CA ASP A 472 19.57 31.77 -17.41
C ASP A 472 20.85 32.54 -17.75
N GLU A 473 22.02 31.89 -17.79
CA GLU A 473 23.25 32.62 -18.21
C GLU A 473 23.33 32.95 -19.70
N ASP A 474 22.50 32.36 -20.54
CA ASP A 474 22.53 32.63 -22.00
C ASP A 474 21.62 33.78 -22.44
N GLU A 475 20.76 34.29 -21.58
CA GLU A 475 19.89 35.45 -21.85
C GLU A 475 20.33 36.77 -21.19
N LEU A 476 21.59 36.93 -20.84
CA LEU A 476 22.08 38.24 -20.45
C LEU A 476 21.87 39.22 -21.61
N SER A 477 21.03 40.22 -21.39
CA SER A 477 20.69 41.22 -22.41
C SER A 477 21.99 41.81 -23.04
N LEU A 478 21.95 42.10 -24.33
CA LEU A 478 23.05 42.71 -25.05
C LEU A 478 23.63 43.92 -24.33
N VAL A 479 22.79 44.63 -23.56
CA VAL A 479 23.15 45.76 -22.72
C VAL A 479 24.03 45.38 -21.53
N GLN A 480 23.76 44.26 -20.89
CA GLN A 480 24.57 43.74 -19.76
C GLN A 480 25.92 43.18 -20.26
N ARG A 481 25.93 42.52 -21.43
CA ARG A 481 27.18 42.05 -22.08
C ARG A 481 28.06 43.21 -22.54
N SER A 482 27.49 44.26 -23.13
CA SER A 482 28.22 45.48 -23.52
C SER A 482 28.69 46.29 -22.30
N SER A 483 27.89 46.33 -21.22
CA SER A 483 28.28 46.99 -19.96
C SER A 483 29.42 46.23 -19.26
N ARG A 484 29.44 44.89 -19.29
CA ARG A 484 30.59 44.11 -18.78
C ARG A 484 31.83 44.27 -19.61
N LEU A 485 31.69 44.32 -20.95
CA LEU A 485 32.80 44.61 -21.88
C LEU A 485 33.35 46.03 -21.70
N ALA A 486 32.49 47.02 -21.52
CA ALA A 486 32.89 48.39 -21.26
C ALA A 486 33.60 48.57 -19.92
N LYS A 487 33.10 47.89 -18.87
CA LYS A 487 33.75 47.86 -17.56
C LYS A 487 35.10 47.15 -17.60
N SER A 488 35.23 46.05 -18.35
CA SER A 488 36.52 45.35 -18.53
C SER A 488 37.54 46.16 -19.30
N ALA A 489 37.12 46.96 -20.30
CA ALA A 489 38.00 47.86 -21.07
C ALA A 489 38.54 49.04 -20.25
N LEU A 490 37.77 49.58 -19.31
CA LEU A 490 38.20 50.67 -18.42
C LEU A 490 39.25 50.25 -17.39
N PHE A 491 39.23 48.94 -16.97
CA PHE A 491 40.16 48.38 -16.00
C PHE A 491 41.46 47.83 -16.65
N TRP A 492 41.49 47.80 -17.96
CA TRP A 492 42.62 47.26 -18.73
C TRP A 492 43.91 48.02 -18.55
N ILE A 493 43.88 49.31 -18.21
CA ILE A 493 45.06 50.19 -18.07
C ILE A 493 45.73 50.08 -16.68
N THR A 494 45.06 49.42 -15.70
CA THR A 494 45.48 49.49 -14.30
C THR A 494 45.84 48.18 -13.63
N ASP A 495 45.58 47.02 -14.24
CA ASP A 495 45.76 45.75 -13.52
C ASP A 495 46.18 44.58 -14.44
N ALA A 496 47.47 44.25 -14.44
CA ALA A 496 48.06 43.18 -15.26
C ALA A 496 47.59 41.76 -14.82
N GLU A 497 47.03 41.59 -13.65
CA GLU A 497 46.56 40.26 -13.13
C GLU A 497 45.25 39.77 -13.79
N ARG A 498 44.52 40.69 -14.46
CA ARG A 498 43.29 40.34 -15.17
C ARG A 498 43.49 39.70 -16.55
N PHE A 499 44.68 39.62 -17.07
CA PHE A 499 45.00 38.92 -18.31
C PHE A 499 45.18 37.41 -18.15
N ARG A 500 45.07 36.86 -16.94
CA ARG A 500 44.99 35.41 -16.78
C ARG A 500 43.63 34.96 -17.29
N PRO A 501 43.58 34.00 -18.22
CA PRO A 501 42.30 33.43 -18.61
C PRO A 501 41.59 32.97 -17.36
N PRO A 502 40.26 33.21 -17.21
CA PRO A 502 39.53 32.82 -16.03
C PRO A 502 39.78 31.32 -15.81
N SER A 503 40.34 30.96 -14.67
CA SER A 503 40.53 29.55 -14.32
C SER A 503 39.17 28.89 -14.39
N LYS A 504 39.00 27.98 -15.35
CA LYS A 504 37.75 27.25 -15.49
C LYS A 504 37.41 26.64 -14.14
N ARG A 505 36.26 27.05 -13.60
CA ARG A 505 35.78 26.46 -12.33
C ARG A 505 35.72 24.95 -12.47
N PRO A 506 36.15 24.18 -11.47
CA PRO A 506 36.05 22.74 -11.53
C PRO A 506 34.57 22.35 -11.65
N LYS A 507 34.23 21.63 -12.70
CA LYS A 507 32.90 21.03 -12.86
C LYS A 507 32.92 19.66 -12.18
N ILE A 508 32.04 19.46 -11.23
CA ILE A 508 31.86 18.16 -10.63
C ILE A 508 30.82 17.44 -11.48
N VAL A 509 31.19 16.37 -12.13
CA VAL A 509 30.26 15.51 -12.88
C VAL A 509 29.90 14.34 -11.97
N GLN A 510 28.64 14.24 -11.64
CA GLN A 510 28.07 13.07 -10.96
C GLN A 510 27.44 12.18 -12.02
N ARG A 511 27.81 10.94 -12.05
CA ARG A 511 27.25 9.94 -12.97
C ARG A 511 26.47 8.92 -12.17
N THR A 512 25.29 8.58 -12.65
CA THR A 512 24.43 7.53 -12.12
C THR A 512 24.24 6.47 -13.19
N PHE A 513 24.39 5.21 -12.84
CA PHE A 513 24.14 4.08 -13.75
C PHE A 513 22.79 3.45 -13.38
N ARG A 514 22.04 3.08 -14.43
CA ARG A 514 20.80 2.35 -14.28
C ARG A 514 20.81 1.11 -15.17
N LEU A 515 20.42 -0.02 -14.59
CA LEU A 515 20.16 -1.24 -15.33
C LEU A 515 18.67 -1.35 -15.59
N LEU A 516 18.31 -1.19 -16.85
CA LEU A 516 16.92 -1.21 -17.32
C LEU A 516 16.63 -2.52 -18.04
N CYS A 517 15.42 -2.99 -17.96
CA CYS A 517 14.92 -4.11 -18.75
C CYS A 517 13.69 -3.70 -19.52
N LEU A 518 13.74 -3.82 -20.85
CA LEU A 518 12.57 -3.72 -21.70
C LEU A 518 12.02 -5.14 -21.91
N LYS A 519 10.82 -5.38 -21.40
CA LYS A 519 10.17 -6.69 -21.43
C LYS A 519 8.80 -6.62 -22.11
N SER A 520 8.51 -7.56 -23.01
CA SER A 520 7.15 -7.68 -23.55
C SER A 520 6.19 -8.20 -22.50
N THR A 521 5.00 -7.66 -22.49
CA THR A 521 3.95 -7.97 -21.51
C THR A 521 2.62 -8.21 -22.21
N THR A 522 1.69 -8.85 -21.53
CA THR A 522 0.30 -8.95 -22.00
C THR A 522 -0.48 -7.70 -21.59
N PRO A 523 -1.59 -7.37 -22.28
CA PRO A 523 -2.45 -6.26 -21.88
C PRO A 523 -2.91 -6.37 -20.43
N GLU A 524 -3.20 -7.60 -19.97
CA GLU A 524 -3.67 -7.85 -18.60
C GLU A 524 -2.56 -7.63 -17.58
N GLU A 525 -1.33 -8.10 -17.84
CA GLU A 525 -0.19 -7.89 -16.95
C GLU A 525 0.20 -6.41 -16.86
N LEU A 526 0.24 -5.73 -18.00
CA LEU A 526 0.53 -4.30 -18.05
C LEU A 526 -0.55 -3.49 -17.32
N PHE A 527 -1.81 -3.84 -17.53
CA PHE A 527 -2.95 -3.25 -16.86
C PHE A 527 -2.87 -3.40 -15.33
N ALA A 528 -2.58 -4.61 -14.85
CA ALA A 528 -2.43 -4.87 -13.41
C ALA A 528 -1.30 -4.02 -12.80
N ARG A 529 -0.15 -3.95 -13.46
CA ARG A 529 0.99 -3.13 -12.98
C ARG A 529 0.72 -1.64 -13.02
N LYS A 530 0.03 -1.13 -14.06
CA LYS A 530 -0.37 0.28 -14.13
C LYS A 530 -1.30 0.65 -12.97
N ILE A 531 -2.16 -0.29 -12.55
CA ILE A 531 -3.00 -0.13 -11.36
C ILE A 531 -2.14 -0.12 -10.09
N GLU A 532 -1.18 -1.04 -9.96
CA GLU A 532 -0.26 -1.10 -8.81
C GLU A 532 0.59 0.17 -8.66
N ASN A 533 1.07 0.71 -9.78
CA ASN A 533 1.87 1.94 -9.85
C ASN A 533 1.04 3.23 -9.73
N GLU A 534 -0.28 3.12 -9.56
CA GLU A 534 -1.21 4.28 -9.48
C GLU A 534 -1.33 5.11 -10.76
N GLU A 535 -0.91 4.57 -11.90
CA GLU A 535 -1.03 5.23 -13.21
C GLU A 535 -2.43 5.01 -13.82
N TYR A 536 -3.46 5.43 -13.08
CA TYR A 536 -4.86 5.10 -13.38
C TYR A 536 -5.35 5.63 -14.72
N GLY A 537 -4.85 6.79 -15.18
CA GLY A 537 -5.21 7.36 -16.48
C GLY A 537 -4.77 6.46 -17.63
N GLU A 538 -3.54 5.95 -17.58
CA GLU A 538 -2.99 5.02 -18.58
C GLU A 538 -3.66 3.65 -18.49
N ALA A 539 -3.94 3.16 -17.27
CA ALA A 539 -4.68 1.92 -17.06
C ALA A 539 -6.08 1.97 -17.69
N LEU A 540 -6.82 3.07 -17.52
CA LEU A 540 -8.13 3.26 -18.15
C LEU A 540 -8.04 3.36 -19.68
N ALA A 541 -7.02 4.02 -20.22
CA ALA A 541 -6.78 4.08 -21.65
C ALA A 541 -6.51 2.67 -22.23
N LEU A 542 -5.67 1.90 -21.53
CA LEU A 542 -5.36 0.52 -21.88
C LEU A 542 -6.59 -0.37 -21.81
N ALA A 543 -7.40 -0.26 -20.74
CA ALA A 543 -8.62 -1.01 -20.57
C ALA A 543 -9.61 -0.77 -21.72
N ARG A 544 -9.77 0.48 -22.16
CA ARG A 544 -10.64 0.84 -23.30
C ARG A 544 -10.11 0.29 -24.63
N SER A 545 -8.77 0.31 -24.85
CA SER A 545 -8.14 -0.16 -26.07
C SER A 545 -8.23 -1.68 -26.23
N TYR A 546 -8.11 -2.43 -25.14
CA TYR A 546 -8.06 -3.89 -25.14
C TYR A 546 -9.31 -4.56 -24.54
N ASN A 547 -10.37 -3.75 -24.28
CA ASN A 547 -11.64 -4.22 -23.70
C ASN A 547 -11.45 -4.97 -22.37
N LEU A 548 -10.58 -4.45 -21.50
CA LEU A 548 -10.36 -4.95 -20.14
C LEU A 548 -11.37 -4.33 -19.17
N ASP A 549 -11.51 -4.94 -18.01
CA ASP A 549 -12.45 -4.50 -16.99
C ASP A 549 -11.99 -3.19 -16.30
N CYS A 550 -12.63 -2.08 -16.68
CA CYS A 550 -12.36 -0.77 -16.07
C CYS A 550 -12.72 -0.72 -14.57
N ASP A 551 -13.61 -1.59 -14.10
CA ASP A 551 -14.05 -1.60 -12.71
C ASP A 551 -12.89 -1.83 -11.76
N LEU A 552 -11.88 -2.64 -12.16
CA LEU A 552 -10.69 -2.90 -11.35
C LEU A 552 -9.88 -1.64 -11.01
N VAL A 553 -9.82 -0.68 -11.95
CA VAL A 553 -9.15 0.60 -11.72
C VAL A 553 -9.88 1.41 -10.67
N TYR A 554 -11.21 1.56 -10.85
CA TYR A 554 -12.04 2.32 -9.91
C TYR A 554 -12.11 1.64 -8.54
N GLN A 555 -12.14 0.31 -8.48
CA GLN A 555 -12.05 -0.45 -7.23
C GLN A 555 -10.76 -0.16 -6.47
N GLN A 556 -9.63 -0.09 -7.17
CA GLN A 556 -8.35 0.21 -6.53
C GLN A 556 -8.25 1.67 -6.08
N GLN A 557 -8.74 2.61 -6.90
CA GLN A 557 -8.83 4.03 -6.51
C GLN A 557 -9.71 4.20 -5.27
N TRP A 558 -10.87 3.54 -5.25
CA TRP A 558 -11.76 3.53 -4.10
C TRP A 558 -11.10 2.96 -2.85
N ARG A 559 -10.40 1.83 -2.94
CA ARG A 559 -9.73 1.22 -1.78
C ARG A 559 -8.67 2.10 -1.16
N ARG A 560 -7.96 2.89 -1.98
CA ARG A 560 -6.88 3.77 -1.51
C ARG A 560 -7.35 5.15 -1.10
N SER A 561 -8.51 5.58 -1.56
CA SER A 561 -9.07 6.88 -1.16
C SER A 561 -9.71 6.82 0.23
N SER A 562 -9.70 7.92 0.96
CA SER A 562 -10.61 8.14 2.08
C SER A 562 -12.04 8.22 1.55
N VAL A 563 -13.00 7.68 2.32
CA VAL A 563 -14.40 7.74 1.92
C VAL A 563 -14.95 9.13 2.20
N THR A 564 -15.22 9.84 1.12
CA THR A 564 -15.87 11.16 1.12
C THR A 564 -17.02 11.14 0.12
N VAL A 565 -17.93 12.10 0.18
CA VAL A 565 -19.01 12.23 -0.79
C VAL A 565 -18.45 12.30 -2.22
N ALA A 566 -17.39 13.11 -2.43
CA ALA A 566 -16.73 13.20 -3.72
C ALA A 566 -16.13 11.86 -4.19
N SER A 567 -15.54 11.05 -3.30
CA SER A 567 -14.98 9.76 -3.68
C SER A 567 -16.06 8.73 -4.05
N ILE A 568 -17.26 8.83 -3.49
CA ILE A 568 -18.40 8.00 -3.88
C ILE A 568 -18.81 8.30 -5.33
N GLU A 569 -18.92 9.58 -5.70
CA GLU A 569 -19.26 10.01 -7.06
C GLU A 569 -18.14 9.74 -8.07
N ASP A 570 -16.89 10.01 -7.69
CA ASP A 570 -15.73 9.90 -8.59
C ASP A 570 -15.30 8.46 -8.87
N TYR A 571 -15.44 7.57 -7.90
CA TYR A 571 -14.93 6.21 -8.00
C TYR A 571 -16.03 5.15 -7.87
N LEU A 572 -16.79 5.13 -6.77
CA LEU A 572 -17.77 4.09 -6.48
C LEU A 572 -18.90 4.07 -7.53
N ALA A 573 -19.38 5.24 -7.94
CA ALA A 573 -20.44 5.38 -8.94
C ALA A 573 -20.04 4.90 -10.34
N LYS A 574 -18.74 4.74 -10.61
CA LYS A 574 -18.25 4.26 -11.91
C LYS A 574 -18.07 2.75 -11.96
N ILE A 575 -18.20 2.07 -10.82
CA ILE A 575 -18.09 0.62 -10.72
C ILE A 575 -19.43 -0.03 -11.03
N ARG A 576 -19.45 -0.94 -11.98
CA ARG A 576 -20.68 -1.58 -12.44
C ARG A 576 -21.04 -2.84 -11.69
N LYS A 577 -20.08 -3.53 -11.10
CA LYS A 577 -20.31 -4.83 -10.44
C LYS A 577 -21.09 -4.68 -9.14
N ARG A 578 -22.43 -4.97 -9.19
CA ARG A 578 -23.36 -4.83 -8.06
C ARG A 578 -22.88 -5.50 -6.78
N SER A 579 -22.49 -6.76 -6.86
CA SER A 579 -22.09 -7.51 -5.65
C SER A 579 -20.90 -6.87 -4.93
N TRP A 580 -19.97 -6.29 -5.66
CA TRP A 580 -18.82 -5.60 -5.11
C TRP A 580 -19.21 -4.26 -4.48
N VAL A 581 -20.02 -3.46 -5.18
CA VAL A 581 -20.48 -2.15 -4.67
C VAL A 581 -21.27 -2.33 -3.37
N LEU A 582 -22.20 -3.30 -3.33
CA LEU A 582 -22.97 -3.58 -2.11
C LEU A 582 -22.09 -4.09 -0.97
N ALA A 583 -21.09 -4.93 -1.26
CA ALA A 583 -20.14 -5.37 -0.25
C ALA A 583 -19.37 -4.19 0.36
N GLU A 584 -18.92 -3.24 -0.44
CA GLU A 584 -18.23 -2.03 0.05
C GLU A 584 -19.17 -1.14 0.88
N CYS A 585 -20.41 -0.92 0.43
CA CYS A 585 -21.40 -0.17 1.20
C CYS A 585 -21.71 -0.81 2.57
N LEU A 586 -21.69 -2.14 2.66
CA LEU A 586 -21.93 -2.88 3.91
C LEU A 586 -20.72 -2.99 4.81
N THR A 587 -19.50 -3.03 4.26
CA THR A 587 -18.29 -3.31 5.04
C THR A 587 -17.51 -2.07 5.42
N ARG A 588 -17.44 -1.09 4.52
CA ARG A 588 -16.61 0.09 4.73
C ARG A 588 -17.28 1.11 5.65
N VAL A 589 -16.51 1.66 6.57
CA VAL A 589 -16.95 2.71 7.49
C VAL A 589 -16.14 3.97 7.24
N PRO A 590 -16.78 5.05 6.79
CA PRO A 590 -16.12 6.35 6.62
C PRO A 590 -15.74 6.99 7.95
N GLU A 591 -14.75 7.89 7.91
CA GLU A 591 -14.32 8.69 9.07
C GLU A 591 -15.24 9.90 9.34
N ASN A 592 -16.15 10.20 8.43
CA ASN A 592 -17.10 11.30 8.53
C ASN A 592 -18.54 10.75 8.50
N ILE A 593 -19.40 11.27 9.38
CA ILE A 593 -20.81 10.87 9.50
C ILE A 593 -21.61 11.15 8.21
N ASP A 594 -21.36 12.28 7.54
CA ASP A 594 -22.06 12.65 6.30
C ASP A 594 -21.68 11.68 5.16
N ALA A 595 -20.39 11.32 5.08
CA ALA A 595 -19.92 10.34 4.12
C ALA A 595 -20.45 8.93 4.43
N ALA A 596 -20.63 8.59 5.72
CA ALA A 596 -21.25 7.33 6.13
C ALA A 596 -22.71 7.28 5.71
N ARG A 597 -23.45 8.34 5.93
CA ARG A 597 -24.86 8.50 5.50
C ARG A 597 -24.98 8.36 3.99
N GLU A 598 -24.16 9.09 3.22
CA GLU A 598 -24.21 9.05 1.76
C GLU A 598 -23.84 7.68 1.22
N LEU A 599 -22.85 6.99 1.79
CA LEU A 599 -22.46 5.63 1.38
C LEU A 599 -23.63 4.63 1.59
N LEU A 600 -24.31 4.71 2.72
CA LEU A 600 -25.48 3.86 3.01
C LEU A 600 -26.65 4.18 2.08
N MET A 601 -26.94 5.47 1.86
CA MET A 601 -27.96 5.91 0.92
C MET A 601 -27.66 5.49 -0.51
N TYR A 602 -26.39 5.57 -0.93
CA TYR A 602 -25.95 5.09 -2.23
C TYR A 602 -26.24 3.59 -2.42
N GLY A 603 -25.93 2.78 -1.41
CA GLY A 603 -26.27 1.35 -1.40
C GLY A 603 -27.78 1.10 -1.48
N LEU A 604 -28.59 1.88 -0.75
CA LEU A 604 -30.05 1.79 -0.76
C LEU A 604 -30.65 2.11 -2.14
N ARG A 605 -30.14 3.15 -2.82
CA ARG A 605 -30.54 3.50 -4.20
C ARG A 605 -30.28 2.34 -5.19
N GLY A 606 -29.18 1.60 -5.01
CA GLY A 606 -28.85 0.45 -5.88
C GLY A 606 -29.55 -0.86 -5.50
N THR A 607 -30.35 -0.90 -4.44
CA THR A 607 -31.10 -2.08 -3.97
C THR A 607 -32.60 -1.92 -4.05
N ASP A 608 -33.09 -0.88 -4.73
CA ASP A 608 -34.53 -0.61 -4.80
C ASP A 608 -35.28 -1.60 -5.72
N LEU A 609 -36.61 -1.50 -5.74
CA LEU A 609 -37.52 -2.37 -6.47
C LEU A 609 -37.15 -2.54 -7.96
N GLU A 610 -36.65 -1.48 -8.60
CA GLU A 610 -36.18 -1.52 -9.98
C GLU A 610 -35.07 -2.55 -10.19
N ALA A 611 -34.10 -2.58 -9.28
CA ALA A 611 -33.02 -3.54 -9.30
C ALA A 611 -33.54 -4.98 -9.15
N ILE A 612 -34.49 -5.20 -8.22
CA ILE A 612 -35.10 -6.52 -7.99
C ILE A 612 -35.86 -7.00 -9.23
N VAL A 613 -36.61 -6.11 -9.91
CA VAL A 613 -37.34 -6.44 -11.15
C VAL A 613 -36.35 -6.72 -12.29
N ALA A 614 -35.30 -5.94 -12.46
CA ALA A 614 -34.29 -6.14 -13.49
C ALA A 614 -33.57 -7.50 -13.32
N ILE A 615 -33.22 -7.86 -12.09
CA ILE A 615 -32.64 -9.18 -11.76
C ILE A 615 -33.61 -10.31 -12.09
N GLY A 616 -34.89 -10.16 -11.75
CA GLY A 616 -35.92 -11.16 -12.04
C GLY A 616 -36.15 -11.37 -13.52
N LYS A 617 -35.95 -10.34 -14.34
CA LYS A 617 -36.02 -10.40 -15.81
C LYS A 617 -34.71 -10.85 -16.46
N GLY A 618 -33.60 -10.93 -15.71
CA GLY A 618 -32.28 -11.26 -16.25
C GLY A 618 -31.70 -10.19 -17.21
N THR A 619 -32.10 -8.94 -17.05
CA THR A 619 -31.71 -7.83 -17.94
C THR A 619 -30.52 -7.01 -17.40
N ASP A 620 -30.11 -7.27 -16.16
CA ASP A 620 -29.15 -6.45 -15.41
C ASP A 620 -27.68 -6.88 -15.59
N ASN A 621 -27.41 -8.06 -16.14
CA ASN A 621 -26.05 -8.63 -16.30
C ASN A 621 -25.14 -8.59 -15.03
N GLY A 622 -25.75 -8.48 -13.84
CA GLY A 622 -25.02 -8.31 -12.57
C GLY A 622 -24.52 -6.88 -12.32
N GLU A 623 -24.98 -5.92 -13.13
CA GLU A 623 -24.59 -4.50 -12.98
C GLU A 623 -25.36 -3.82 -11.85
N PHE A 624 -24.71 -2.85 -11.21
CA PHE A 624 -25.32 -1.99 -10.20
C PHE A 624 -26.24 -0.98 -10.92
N ILE A 625 -27.53 -1.12 -10.68
CA ILE A 625 -28.53 -0.21 -11.26
C ILE A 625 -28.80 0.89 -10.26
N PHE A 626 -28.38 2.09 -10.59
CA PHE A 626 -28.69 3.27 -9.82
C PHE A 626 -30.09 3.73 -10.14
N CYS A 627 -30.97 3.67 -9.14
CA CYS A 627 -32.33 4.15 -9.25
C CYS A 627 -32.34 5.63 -8.82
N ASP A 628 -32.49 6.50 -9.79
CA ASP A 628 -32.57 7.95 -9.57
C ASP A 628 -34.00 8.32 -9.12
N SER A 629 -34.37 7.88 -7.94
CA SER A 629 -35.67 8.18 -7.35
C SER A 629 -35.72 9.58 -6.73
N ASP A 630 -34.55 10.16 -6.45
CA ASP A 630 -34.45 11.53 -5.97
C ASP A 630 -34.52 12.47 -7.17
N LEU A 631 -35.76 12.85 -7.49
CA LEU A 631 -35.99 14.03 -8.31
C LEU A 631 -35.22 15.18 -7.65
N VAL A 632 -34.17 15.62 -8.37
CA VAL A 632 -33.40 16.81 -8.08
C VAL A 632 -34.31 17.86 -7.45
N TYR A 633 -34.05 18.20 -6.20
CA TYR A 633 -34.54 19.45 -5.65
C TYR A 633 -33.89 20.54 -6.49
N ASP A 634 -34.65 21.08 -7.41
CA ASP A 634 -34.26 22.25 -8.18
C ASP A 634 -34.33 23.43 -7.21
N GLU A 635 -33.21 23.67 -6.49
CA GLU A 635 -33.08 24.76 -5.49
C GLU A 635 -33.09 26.16 -6.10
N GLY A 636 -33.67 26.32 -7.27
CA GLY A 636 -33.59 27.57 -8.05
C GLY A 636 -34.86 28.23 -8.48
N ILE A 637 -36.06 27.72 -8.15
CA ILE A 637 -37.30 28.32 -8.60
C ILE A 637 -38.12 28.80 -7.38
N ASP A 638 -38.33 30.10 -7.30
CA ASP A 638 -39.32 30.73 -6.38
C ASP A 638 -40.73 30.16 -6.68
N ILE A 639 -41.10 29.07 -6.02
CA ILE A 639 -42.43 28.47 -6.10
C ILE A 639 -43.23 28.91 -4.89
N ASP A 640 -44.46 29.37 -5.12
CA ASP A 640 -45.42 29.75 -4.09
C ASP A 640 -45.62 28.56 -3.10
N PRO A 641 -45.52 28.73 -1.79
CA PRO A 641 -45.67 27.66 -0.78
C PRO A 641 -46.90 26.78 -0.96
N SER A 642 -48.03 27.37 -1.42
CA SER A 642 -49.27 26.63 -1.67
C SER A 642 -49.23 25.70 -2.90
N GLU A 643 -48.41 26.02 -3.88
CA GLU A 643 -48.17 25.16 -5.09
C GLU A 643 -47.18 24.05 -4.80
N TYR A 644 -46.28 24.27 -3.82
CA TYR A 644 -45.26 23.29 -3.38
C TYR A 644 -45.93 22.06 -2.75
N ASP A 645 -46.90 22.26 -1.85
CA ASP A 645 -47.61 21.16 -1.17
C ASP A 645 -48.40 20.29 -2.16
N VAL A 646 -49.05 20.88 -3.15
CA VAL A 646 -49.83 20.13 -4.16
C VAL A 646 -48.88 19.31 -5.06
N LYS A 647 -47.79 19.90 -5.51
CA LYS A 647 -46.79 19.19 -6.35
C LYS A 647 -46.04 18.11 -5.56
N ALA A 648 -45.81 18.30 -4.28
CA ALA A 648 -45.22 17.29 -3.39
C ALA A 648 -46.19 16.10 -3.20
N GLN A 649 -47.49 16.36 -2.99
CA GLN A 649 -48.52 15.31 -2.91
C GLN A 649 -48.69 14.55 -4.24
N GLU A 650 -48.67 15.23 -5.37
CA GLU A 650 -48.71 14.58 -6.70
C GLU A 650 -47.52 13.70 -6.95
N ARG A 651 -46.29 14.14 -6.57
CA ARG A 651 -45.07 13.35 -6.66
C ARG A 651 -45.13 12.11 -5.75
N ALA A 652 -45.50 12.27 -4.50
CA ALA A 652 -45.70 11.17 -3.57
C ALA A 652 -46.72 10.14 -4.09
N ALA A 653 -47.85 10.60 -4.66
CA ALA A 653 -48.85 9.72 -5.28
C ALA A 653 -48.31 8.99 -6.53
N MET A 654 -47.51 9.65 -7.36
CA MET A 654 -46.86 9.00 -8.51
C MET A 654 -45.85 7.95 -8.04
N GLU A 655 -45.07 8.23 -7.01
CA GLU A 655 -44.07 7.31 -6.47
C GLU A 655 -44.74 6.08 -5.83
N LEU A 656 -45.78 6.30 -5.03
CA LEU A 656 -46.59 5.19 -4.50
C LEU A 656 -47.16 4.30 -5.59
N LYS A 657 -47.64 4.89 -6.69
CA LYS A 657 -48.13 4.14 -7.85
C LYS A 657 -47.00 3.37 -8.53
N ARG A 658 -45.83 3.99 -8.72
CA ARG A 658 -44.63 3.36 -9.30
C ARG A 658 -44.16 2.18 -8.44
N ARG A 659 -44.09 2.38 -7.12
CA ARG A 659 -43.74 1.29 -6.18
C ARG A 659 -44.75 0.14 -6.25
N HIS A 660 -46.03 0.45 -6.31
CA HIS A 660 -47.08 -0.58 -6.46
C HIS A 660 -46.94 -1.35 -7.77
N ASP A 661 -46.69 -0.64 -8.88
CA ASP A 661 -46.50 -1.27 -10.20
C ASP A 661 -45.26 -2.20 -10.23
N TYR A 662 -44.19 -1.89 -9.51
CA TYR A 662 -43.02 -2.78 -9.37
C TYR A 662 -43.30 -3.97 -8.44
N LEU A 663 -43.99 -3.75 -7.30
CA LEU A 663 -44.35 -4.81 -6.36
C LEU A 663 -45.20 -5.89 -7.02
N VAL A 664 -46.12 -5.49 -7.91
CA VAL A 664 -46.95 -6.43 -8.66
C VAL A 664 -46.13 -7.30 -9.64
N GLN A 665 -44.99 -6.81 -10.11
CA GLN A 665 -44.11 -7.55 -11.03
C GLN A 665 -43.20 -8.57 -10.32
N ILE A 666 -43.05 -8.49 -9.00
CA ILE A 666 -42.17 -9.34 -8.23
C ILE A 666 -42.95 -10.56 -7.70
N ASP A 667 -42.48 -11.76 -8.02
CA ASP A 667 -42.98 -12.99 -7.41
C ASP A 667 -42.18 -13.35 -6.17
N PHE A 668 -42.66 -12.89 -5.01
CA PHE A 668 -42.01 -13.15 -3.72
C PHE A 668 -41.93 -14.63 -3.33
N LYS A 669 -42.67 -15.51 -3.98
CA LYS A 669 -42.61 -16.94 -3.68
C LYS A 669 -41.45 -17.66 -4.35
N ASN A 670 -40.99 -17.12 -5.50
CA ASN A 670 -39.96 -17.72 -6.35
C ASN A 670 -38.75 -16.77 -6.59
N LEU A 671 -38.26 -16.11 -5.55
CA LEU A 671 -37.14 -15.21 -5.64
C LEU A 671 -35.84 -15.97 -5.97
N SER A 672 -35.05 -15.44 -6.92
CA SER A 672 -33.69 -15.95 -7.18
C SER A 672 -32.74 -15.69 -5.98
N THR A 673 -31.66 -16.45 -5.92
CA THR A 673 -30.64 -16.26 -4.86
C THR A 673 -30.08 -14.83 -4.84
N GLU A 674 -29.90 -14.24 -6.03
CA GLU A 674 -29.42 -12.84 -6.16
C GLU A 674 -30.45 -11.84 -5.64
N GLN A 675 -31.72 -11.99 -5.98
CA GLN A 675 -32.78 -11.14 -5.45
C GLN A 675 -32.84 -11.21 -3.91
N LYS A 676 -32.76 -12.42 -3.35
CA LYS A 676 -32.69 -12.61 -1.90
C LYS A 676 -31.48 -11.90 -1.27
N ASN A 677 -30.32 -12.00 -1.90
CA ASN A 677 -29.11 -11.32 -1.41
C ASN A 677 -29.22 -9.79 -1.46
N VAL A 678 -29.86 -9.24 -2.49
CA VAL A 678 -30.09 -7.80 -2.60
C VAL A 678 -31.10 -7.31 -1.54
N ILE A 679 -32.16 -8.07 -1.29
CA ILE A 679 -33.13 -7.74 -0.22
C ILE A 679 -32.45 -7.79 1.15
N ARG A 680 -31.61 -8.81 1.42
CA ARG A 680 -30.82 -8.88 2.66
C ARG A 680 -29.88 -7.70 2.80
N ALA A 681 -29.17 -7.34 1.71
CA ALA A 681 -28.30 -6.18 1.71
C ALA A 681 -29.08 -4.89 2.02
N ARG A 682 -30.26 -4.70 1.41
CA ARG A 682 -31.14 -3.54 1.69
C ARG A 682 -31.53 -3.48 3.15
N ARG A 683 -32.02 -4.56 3.72
CA ARG A 683 -32.41 -4.61 5.15
C ARG A 683 -31.23 -4.26 6.07
N LYS A 684 -30.04 -4.80 5.79
CA LYS A 684 -28.82 -4.44 6.55
C LYS A 684 -28.45 -2.97 6.41
N LEU A 685 -28.55 -2.41 5.21
CA LEU A 685 -28.29 -0.99 4.98
C LEU A 685 -29.27 -0.11 5.74
N LEU A 686 -30.57 -0.48 5.77
CA LEU A 686 -31.59 0.22 6.56
C LEU A 686 -31.27 0.15 8.06
N THR A 687 -30.95 -1.03 8.58
CA THR A 687 -30.52 -1.20 9.97
C THR A 687 -29.31 -0.33 10.29
N TYR A 688 -28.32 -0.27 9.39
CA TYR A 688 -27.13 0.56 9.59
C TYR A 688 -27.44 2.06 9.55
N LEU A 689 -28.39 2.48 8.70
CA LEU A 689 -28.87 3.85 8.66
C LEU A 689 -29.58 4.22 9.97
N ASP A 690 -30.52 3.38 10.45
CA ASP A 690 -31.22 3.57 11.72
C ASP A 690 -30.21 3.64 12.90
N ARG A 691 -29.13 2.84 12.85
CA ARG A 691 -28.05 2.92 13.83
C ARG A 691 -27.25 4.21 13.73
N LEU A 692 -27.02 4.72 12.51
CA LEU A 692 -26.31 5.97 12.29
C LEU A 692 -27.11 7.15 12.85
N ASP A 693 -28.42 7.16 12.59
CA ASP A 693 -29.32 8.19 13.09
C ASP A 693 -29.38 8.15 14.62
N THR A 694 -29.48 6.97 15.23
CA THR A 694 -29.40 6.80 16.69
C THR A 694 -28.06 7.29 17.24
N TYR A 695 -26.94 7.01 16.56
CA TYR A 695 -25.63 7.47 16.97
C TYR A 695 -25.48 8.98 16.88
N GLU A 696 -26.07 9.60 15.87
CA GLU A 696 -26.14 11.06 15.75
C GLU A 696 -26.88 11.69 16.94
N VAL A 697 -28.00 11.08 17.38
CA VAL A 697 -28.74 11.52 18.58
C VAL A 697 -27.85 11.38 19.83
N LEU A 698 -27.12 10.27 19.96
CA LEU A 698 -26.20 10.04 21.10
C LEU A 698 -25.07 11.05 21.17
N LEU A 699 -24.57 11.53 20.02
CA LEU A 699 -23.55 12.55 19.92
C LEU A 699 -24.06 13.98 20.21
N GLY A 700 -25.37 14.16 20.37
CA GLY A 700 -25.98 15.46 20.68
C GLY A 700 -26.63 16.16 19.48
N GLY A 701 -26.90 15.42 18.41
CA GLY A 701 -27.60 15.86 17.23
C GLY A 701 -26.71 16.32 16.06
N PRO A 702 -27.30 16.68 14.91
CA PRO A 702 -26.60 16.84 13.62
C PRO A 702 -25.52 17.93 13.61
N HIS A 703 -25.61 18.91 14.50
CA HIS A 703 -24.62 20.00 14.54
C HIS A 703 -23.34 19.64 15.32
N VAL A 704 -23.43 18.70 16.23
CA VAL A 704 -22.33 18.29 17.13
C VAL A 704 -21.70 16.98 16.68
N ALA A 705 -22.49 16.10 16.09
CA ALA A 705 -22.07 14.77 15.66
C ALA A 705 -20.83 14.76 14.75
N PRO A 706 -20.64 15.66 13.77
CA PRO A 706 -19.45 15.64 12.91
C PRO A 706 -18.11 15.83 13.64
N GLU A 707 -18.12 16.50 14.80
CA GLU A 707 -16.90 16.75 15.59
C GLU A 707 -16.54 15.58 16.51
N HIS A 708 -17.51 14.74 16.87
CA HIS A 708 -17.35 13.68 17.87
C HIS A 708 -17.55 12.27 17.31
N TYR A 709 -17.78 12.14 16.01
CA TYR A 709 -17.98 10.86 15.35
C TYR A 709 -16.73 9.99 15.39
N ASP A 710 -16.89 8.74 15.86
CA ASP A 710 -15.84 7.72 15.86
C ASP A 710 -16.27 6.54 14.97
N ALA A 711 -15.54 6.36 13.87
CA ALA A 711 -15.79 5.29 12.91
C ALA A 711 -15.64 3.89 13.51
N SER A 712 -14.73 3.71 14.46
CA SER A 712 -14.49 2.41 15.10
C SER A 712 -15.63 2.03 16.03
N PHE A 713 -16.15 3.01 16.77
CA PHE A 713 -17.35 2.80 17.58
C PHE A 713 -18.56 2.49 16.71
N PHE A 714 -18.75 3.26 15.63
CA PHE A 714 -19.90 3.04 14.72
C PHE A 714 -19.85 1.67 14.07
N ASP A 715 -18.68 1.18 13.66
CA ASP A 715 -18.53 -0.15 13.06
C ASP A 715 -18.97 -1.26 14.03
N LYS A 716 -18.57 -1.15 15.29
CA LYS A 716 -19.00 -2.06 16.34
C LYS A 716 -20.51 -1.94 16.59
N PHE A 717 -21.01 -0.71 16.73
CA PHE A 717 -22.40 -0.42 17.06
C PHE A 717 -23.39 -0.89 15.99
N ARG A 718 -23.07 -0.67 14.69
CA ARG A 718 -23.92 -1.12 13.58
C ARG A 718 -23.95 -2.64 13.41
N SER A 719 -22.87 -3.34 13.83
CA SER A 719 -22.76 -4.80 13.68
C SER A 719 -23.45 -5.58 14.82
N GLN A 720 -23.72 -4.94 15.97
CA GLN A 720 -24.37 -5.53 17.11
C GLN A 720 -25.90 -5.53 16.97
N SER A 721 -26.57 -6.52 17.62
CA SER A 721 -28.02 -6.46 17.77
C SER A 721 -28.41 -5.28 18.67
N ALA A 722 -29.65 -4.75 18.49
CA ALA A 722 -30.15 -3.64 19.30
C ALA A 722 -30.06 -3.94 20.80
N ILE A 723 -30.45 -5.17 21.18
CA ILE A 723 -30.43 -5.63 22.56
C ILE A 723 -29.00 -5.70 23.10
N SER A 724 -28.05 -6.24 22.31
CA SER A 724 -26.65 -6.34 22.74
C SER A 724 -26.03 -4.95 22.97
N ALA A 725 -26.27 -4.03 22.07
CA ALA A 725 -25.82 -2.64 22.20
C ALA A 725 -26.44 -1.96 23.44
N THR A 726 -27.75 -2.15 23.67
CA THR A 726 -28.46 -1.57 24.81
C THR A 726 -27.94 -2.13 26.14
N VAL A 727 -27.68 -3.45 26.22
CA VAL A 727 -27.09 -4.08 27.39
C VAL A 727 -25.67 -3.59 27.63
N GLU A 728 -24.89 -3.36 26.56
CA GLU A 728 -23.54 -2.79 26.69
C GLU A 728 -23.58 -1.35 27.24
N PHE A 729 -24.50 -0.51 26.78
CA PHE A 729 -24.72 0.82 27.36
C PHE A 729 -25.09 0.73 28.83
N ALA A 730 -26.01 -0.15 29.18
CA ALA A 730 -26.40 -0.35 30.58
C ALA A 730 -25.22 -0.77 31.47
N ARG A 731 -24.39 -1.73 31.03
CA ARG A 731 -23.18 -2.19 31.74
C ARG A 731 -22.11 -1.11 31.89
N ASN A 732 -22.05 -0.17 30.94
CA ASN A 732 -21.11 0.94 30.91
C ASN A 732 -21.61 2.22 31.61
N TYR A 733 -22.67 2.15 32.41
CA TYR A 733 -23.28 3.29 33.11
C TYR A 733 -23.89 4.36 32.19
N ASP A 734 -24.10 4.07 30.92
CA ASP A 734 -24.66 5.01 29.95
C ASP A 734 -26.19 4.87 29.84
N TRP A 735 -26.88 5.52 30.74
CA TRP A 735 -28.35 5.55 30.72
C TRP A 735 -28.93 6.29 29.52
N ARG A 736 -28.19 7.30 28.97
CA ARG A 736 -28.62 8.05 27.77
C ARG A 736 -28.60 7.14 26.54
N GLY A 737 -27.54 6.30 26.42
CA GLY A 737 -27.48 5.29 25.38
C GLY A 737 -28.66 4.33 25.44
N VAL A 738 -29.03 3.87 26.64
CA VAL A 738 -30.21 3.01 26.84
C VAL A 738 -31.51 3.73 26.49
N GLU A 739 -31.67 5.00 26.89
CA GLU A 739 -32.84 5.85 26.57
C GLU A 739 -33.02 6.01 25.06
N ALA A 740 -31.94 6.39 24.34
CA ALA A 740 -31.95 6.50 22.89
C ALA A 740 -32.33 5.18 22.21
N MET A 741 -31.80 4.06 22.68
CA MET A 741 -32.12 2.73 22.14
C MET A 741 -33.58 2.33 22.37
N PHE A 742 -34.17 2.63 23.53
CA PHE A 742 -35.56 2.36 23.79
C PHE A 742 -36.50 3.25 22.93
N THR A 743 -36.06 4.47 22.67
CA THR A 743 -36.83 5.44 21.85
C THR A 743 -36.77 5.10 20.37
N SER A 744 -35.56 4.81 19.84
CA SER A 744 -35.33 4.59 18.41
C SER A 744 -35.50 3.13 17.96
N HIS A 745 -35.24 2.16 18.84
CA HIS A 745 -35.29 0.72 18.54
C HIS A 745 -36.22 -0.03 19.48
N GLY A 746 -37.35 0.60 19.85
CA GLY A 746 -38.28 0.08 20.85
C GLY A 746 -38.84 -1.29 20.48
N ALA A 747 -39.14 -1.55 19.22
CA ALA A 747 -39.74 -2.83 18.81
C ALA A 747 -38.85 -4.04 19.19
N GLU A 748 -37.52 -3.89 19.15
CA GLU A 748 -36.58 -4.97 19.52
C GLU A 748 -36.18 -4.93 21.00
N THR A 749 -36.12 -3.75 21.62
CA THR A 749 -35.52 -3.56 22.95
C THR A 749 -36.52 -3.55 24.08
N LEU A 750 -37.73 -3.00 23.87
CA LEU A 750 -38.77 -2.88 24.92
C LEU A 750 -39.29 -4.22 25.45
N PRO A 751 -39.43 -5.31 24.66
CA PRO A 751 -39.80 -6.60 25.22
C PRO A 751 -38.81 -7.12 26.28
N HIS A 752 -37.57 -6.57 26.30
CA HIS A 752 -36.50 -6.95 27.21
C HIS A 752 -36.14 -5.81 28.18
N ARG A 753 -36.97 -4.77 28.29
CA ARG A 753 -36.71 -3.55 29.06
C ARG A 753 -36.29 -3.83 30.50
N LEU A 754 -37.03 -4.62 31.23
CA LEU A 754 -36.71 -4.96 32.63
C LEU A 754 -35.43 -5.75 32.79
N ALA A 755 -35.15 -6.63 31.83
CA ALA A 755 -33.91 -7.41 31.79
C ALA A 755 -32.70 -6.50 31.49
N VAL A 756 -32.85 -5.52 30.58
CA VAL A 756 -31.82 -4.52 30.30
C VAL A 756 -31.53 -3.68 31.53
N LEU A 757 -32.59 -3.15 32.19
CA LEU A 757 -32.45 -2.35 33.41
C LEU A 757 -31.75 -3.13 34.54
N SER A 758 -31.90 -4.48 34.59
CA SER A 758 -31.19 -5.33 35.52
C SER A 758 -29.68 -5.45 35.23
N ASN A 759 -29.22 -5.04 34.05
CA ASN A 759 -27.80 -5.05 33.68
C ASN A 759 -27.04 -3.76 34.08
N PHE A 760 -27.73 -2.72 34.56
CA PHE A 760 -27.01 -1.60 35.17
C PHE A 760 -26.19 -2.11 36.36
N PRO A 761 -24.95 -1.66 36.52
CA PRO A 761 -24.14 -2.03 37.68
C PRO A 761 -24.85 -1.69 38.99
N PRO A 762 -24.84 -2.57 40.01
CA PRO A 762 -25.45 -2.29 41.29
C PRO A 762 -24.92 -1.05 42.03
N THR A 763 -23.77 -0.57 41.60
CA THR A 763 -23.10 0.62 42.14
C THR A 763 -23.66 1.93 41.56
N MET A 764 -24.45 1.86 40.49
CA MET A 764 -25.10 3.03 39.87
C MET A 764 -26.32 3.46 40.69
N GLY A 765 -26.40 4.73 41.00
CA GLY A 765 -27.55 5.29 41.71
C GLY A 765 -28.83 5.25 40.90
N PRO A 766 -29.94 4.74 41.43
CA PRO A 766 -31.22 4.66 40.71
C PRO A 766 -31.73 6.00 40.17
N PHE A 767 -31.39 7.11 40.79
CA PHE A 767 -31.74 8.46 40.32
C PHE A 767 -31.12 8.81 39.00
N GLU A 768 -29.95 8.19 38.63
CA GLU A 768 -29.29 8.48 37.36
C GLU A 768 -30.11 7.94 36.18
N TYR A 769 -30.70 6.77 36.29
CA TYR A 769 -31.53 6.16 35.25
C TYR A 769 -33.04 6.23 35.53
N ARG A 770 -33.45 7.20 36.36
CA ARG A 770 -34.88 7.37 36.73
C ARG A 770 -35.81 7.52 35.51
N SER A 771 -35.37 8.16 34.41
CA SER A 771 -36.19 8.34 33.18
C SER A 771 -36.57 7.00 32.54
N LEU A 772 -35.77 5.96 32.74
CA LEU A 772 -35.96 4.63 32.14
C LEU A 772 -36.91 3.73 32.93
N LEU A 773 -37.17 4.06 34.18
CA LEU A 773 -38.02 3.24 35.08
C LEU A 773 -39.47 3.25 34.64
N LEU A 774 -40.13 2.12 34.83
CA LEU A 774 -41.55 1.96 34.49
C LEU A 774 -42.43 2.67 35.51
N GLU A 775 -43.53 3.27 35.00
CA GLU A 775 -44.55 3.96 35.74
C GLU A 775 -45.88 3.23 35.57
N CYS A 776 -46.68 3.15 36.62
CA CYS A 776 -47.94 2.46 36.63
C CYS A 776 -49.08 3.45 36.96
N GLU A 777 -50.27 3.23 36.40
CA GLU A 777 -51.51 3.83 36.84
C GLU A 777 -52.53 2.72 37.16
N GLY A 778 -52.67 2.44 38.44
CA GLY A 778 -53.52 1.34 38.87
C GLY A 778 -52.91 -0.04 38.56
N ASP A 779 -53.41 -0.77 37.58
CA ASP A 779 -52.93 -2.07 37.11
C ASP A 779 -52.31 -2.02 35.71
N GLU A 780 -52.31 -0.84 35.06
CA GLU A 780 -51.75 -0.61 33.76
C GLU A 780 -50.35 0.06 33.86
N VAL A 781 -49.43 -0.33 32.95
CA VAL A 781 -48.07 0.21 32.86
C VAL A 781 -48.07 1.22 31.72
N PHE A 782 -47.50 2.41 31.92
CA PHE A 782 -47.35 3.40 30.85
C PHE A 782 -46.44 2.89 29.74
N PRO A 783 -46.90 2.94 28.46
CA PRO A 783 -46.07 2.56 27.34
C PRO A 783 -44.93 3.57 27.15
N TRP A 784 -43.79 3.09 26.65
CA TRP A 784 -42.66 3.96 26.27
C TRP A 784 -42.98 4.69 24.98
N GLU A 785 -42.75 6.01 24.93
CA GLU A 785 -42.87 6.77 23.68
C GLU A 785 -41.74 6.38 22.73
N GLN A 786 -42.11 5.83 21.57
CA GLN A 786 -41.16 5.47 20.52
C GLN A 786 -41.15 6.55 19.44
N GLU A 787 -39.95 6.84 18.91
CA GLU A 787 -39.76 7.73 17.78
C GLU A 787 -39.48 6.89 16.54
N GLN A 788 -40.21 7.15 15.47
CA GLN A 788 -39.98 6.48 14.20
C GLN A 788 -38.91 7.25 13.44
N LEU A 789 -37.73 6.64 13.26
CA LEU A 789 -36.57 7.26 12.60
C LEU A 789 -36.81 7.51 11.10
N ARG A 790 -37.59 6.65 10.46
CA ARG A 790 -37.92 6.73 9.03
C ARG A 790 -39.25 6.05 8.74
N ASP A 791 -39.77 6.25 7.52
CA ASP A 791 -40.94 5.50 7.04
C ASP A 791 -40.58 4.02 6.83
N GLU A 792 -41.59 3.14 7.00
CA GLU A 792 -41.45 1.72 6.76
C GLU A 792 -41.09 1.43 5.29
N ASP A 793 -40.02 0.63 5.11
CA ASP A 793 -39.56 0.22 3.80
C ASP A 793 -40.29 -1.04 3.33
N TRP A 794 -40.51 -1.13 2.01
CA TRP A 794 -41.19 -2.28 1.38
C TRP A 794 -40.47 -3.63 1.68
N SER A 795 -39.16 -3.62 1.94
CA SER A 795 -38.39 -4.82 2.26
C SER A 795 -38.63 -5.37 3.68
N GLU A 796 -39.28 -4.56 4.53
CA GLU A 796 -39.62 -4.89 5.90
C GLU A 796 -41.01 -5.53 6.01
N ASP A 797 -41.81 -5.53 4.93
CA ASP A 797 -43.07 -6.20 4.86
C ASP A 797 -42.95 -7.69 5.24
N PRO A 798 -43.86 -8.24 6.05
CA PRO A 798 -43.85 -9.65 6.43
C PRO A 798 -43.71 -10.63 5.24
N ILE A 799 -44.33 -10.32 4.10
CA ILE A 799 -44.27 -11.13 2.89
C ILE A 799 -42.78 -11.20 2.37
N CYS A 800 -42.06 -10.12 2.44
CA CYS A 800 -40.65 -10.06 2.04
C CYS A 800 -39.76 -10.78 3.07
N ARG A 801 -40.05 -10.67 4.35
CA ARG A 801 -39.34 -11.37 5.43
C ARG A 801 -39.44 -12.89 5.28
N ASP A 802 -40.64 -13.40 5.08
CA ASP A 802 -40.91 -14.84 4.91
C ASP A 802 -40.26 -15.39 3.63
N ALA A 803 -40.23 -14.60 2.56
CA ALA A 803 -39.63 -15.00 1.27
C ALA A 803 -38.10 -15.15 1.32
N VAL A 804 -37.44 -14.42 2.20
CA VAL A 804 -35.95 -14.45 2.33
C VAL A 804 -35.47 -15.60 3.23
N ASN A 805 -36.38 -16.24 4.04
CA ASN A 805 -36.09 -17.34 4.97
C ASN A 805 -34.82 -17.10 5.78
N GLU A 806 -34.81 -16.07 6.60
CA GLU A 806 -33.78 -15.87 7.62
C GLU A 806 -34.24 -16.69 8.86
N GLU A 807 -33.50 -17.72 9.20
CA GLU A 807 -33.52 -18.29 10.54
C GLU A 807 -32.81 -17.24 11.43
N GLU A 808 -33.54 -16.26 11.92
CA GLU A 808 -33.01 -15.29 12.87
C GLU A 808 -32.84 -16.05 14.21
N GLU A 809 -31.59 -16.25 14.61
CA GLU A 809 -31.26 -16.60 15.98
C GLU A 809 -31.85 -15.51 16.88
N ASP A 810 -32.52 -15.91 17.97
CA ASP A 810 -33.09 -14.96 18.94
C ASP A 810 -31.98 -13.99 19.40
N PRO A 811 -32.04 -12.69 19.02
CA PRO A 811 -30.97 -11.74 19.34
C PRO A 811 -30.83 -11.48 20.85
N ALA A 812 -31.81 -11.92 21.65
CA ALA A 812 -31.81 -11.80 23.11
C ALA A 812 -31.36 -13.08 23.83
N ALA A 813 -31.11 -14.18 23.10
CA ALA A 813 -30.76 -15.45 23.70
C ALA A 813 -29.58 -15.36 24.68
N PHE A 814 -28.54 -14.61 24.34
CA PHE A 814 -27.35 -14.41 25.17
C PHE A 814 -27.70 -13.84 26.56
N LEU A 815 -28.66 -12.92 26.64
CA LEU A 815 -29.06 -12.25 27.86
C LEU A 815 -29.67 -13.23 28.86
N TYR A 816 -30.46 -14.20 28.36
CA TYR A 816 -31.13 -15.20 29.16
C TYR A 816 -30.31 -16.49 29.37
N GLU A 817 -29.26 -16.70 28.57
CA GLU A 817 -28.25 -17.72 28.82
C GLU A 817 -27.36 -17.33 30.00
N GLU A 818 -26.96 -16.09 30.09
CA GLU A 818 -26.18 -15.54 31.21
C GLU A 818 -27.01 -15.48 32.48
N ARG A 819 -28.27 -15.06 32.41
CA ARG A 819 -29.15 -14.81 33.55
C ARG A 819 -30.55 -15.37 33.30
N GLN A 820 -30.72 -16.66 33.57
CA GLN A 820 -32.00 -17.37 33.40
C GLN A 820 -33.13 -16.79 34.29
N ASP A 821 -32.77 -16.18 35.40
CA ASP A 821 -33.68 -15.51 36.34
C ASP A 821 -34.42 -14.35 35.71
N LEU A 822 -33.83 -13.68 34.72
CA LEU A 822 -34.44 -12.52 34.03
C LEU A 822 -35.52 -12.92 33.02
N LYS A 823 -35.61 -14.21 32.64
CA LYS A 823 -36.58 -14.65 31.61
C LYS A 823 -38.04 -14.38 32.00
N LYS A 824 -38.34 -14.36 33.32
CA LYS A 824 -39.68 -14.03 33.84
C LYS A 824 -40.11 -12.59 33.61
N PHE A 825 -39.17 -11.70 33.33
CA PHE A 825 -39.41 -10.26 33.07
C PHE A 825 -39.56 -9.93 31.58
N MET A 826 -39.52 -10.94 30.70
CA MET A 826 -39.67 -10.76 29.26
C MET A 826 -41.12 -10.46 28.89
N GLY A 827 -41.34 -9.40 28.09
CA GLY A 827 -42.64 -9.03 27.56
C GLY A 827 -42.69 -7.56 27.18
N LEU A 828 -43.42 -7.23 26.13
CA LEU A 828 -43.60 -5.85 25.66
C LEU A 828 -44.38 -5.01 26.70
N ASP A 829 -45.46 -5.58 27.26
CA ASP A 829 -46.33 -4.94 28.24
C ASP A 829 -46.34 -5.78 29.54
N PRO A 830 -45.33 -5.63 30.41
CA PRO A 830 -45.31 -6.37 31.66
C PRO A 830 -46.45 -5.93 32.57
N SER A 831 -47.10 -6.89 33.25
CA SER A 831 -48.17 -6.54 34.23
C SER A 831 -47.56 -5.77 35.41
N ALA A 832 -48.40 -4.93 36.07
CA ALA A 832 -48.01 -4.19 37.27
C ALA A 832 -47.39 -5.09 38.36
N GLU A 833 -47.83 -6.37 38.46
CA GLU A 833 -47.25 -7.34 39.37
C GLU A 833 -45.81 -7.71 39.00
N ILE A 834 -45.53 -7.89 37.73
CA ILE A 834 -44.17 -8.20 37.24
C ILE A 834 -43.24 -7.01 37.47
N VAL A 835 -43.72 -5.81 37.22
CA VAL A 835 -42.97 -4.56 37.48
C VAL A 835 -42.66 -4.45 38.99
N SER A 836 -43.68 -4.66 39.86
CA SER A 836 -43.45 -4.69 41.31
C SER A 836 -42.41 -5.72 41.76
N LEU A 837 -42.49 -6.94 41.21
CA LEU A 837 -41.52 -8.01 41.49
C LEU A 837 -40.13 -7.60 41.05
N TRP A 838 -40.01 -6.94 39.88
CA TRP A 838 -38.70 -6.46 39.39
C TRP A 838 -38.07 -5.43 40.33
N TYR A 839 -38.82 -4.43 40.77
CA TYR A 839 -38.34 -3.42 41.72
C TYR A 839 -37.87 -4.09 43.02
N GLN A 840 -38.58 -5.06 43.52
CA GLN A 840 -38.20 -5.77 44.75
C GLN A 840 -36.93 -6.60 44.56
N GLU A 841 -36.84 -7.35 43.45
CA GLU A 841 -35.64 -8.17 43.19
C GLU A 841 -34.42 -7.31 42.89
N ARG A 842 -34.61 -6.22 42.15
CA ARG A 842 -33.51 -5.30 41.83
C ARG A 842 -32.99 -4.57 43.08
N ALA A 843 -33.85 -4.15 43.97
CA ALA A 843 -33.45 -3.56 45.26
C ALA A 843 -32.65 -4.54 46.10
N ARG A 844 -33.07 -5.82 46.16
CA ARG A 844 -32.32 -6.89 46.86
C ARG A 844 -30.97 -7.17 46.21
N GLU A 845 -30.89 -7.11 44.86
CA GLU A 845 -29.66 -7.31 44.11
C GLU A 845 -28.67 -6.17 44.38
N ILE A 846 -29.16 -4.92 44.37
CA ILE A 846 -28.34 -3.72 44.65
C ILE A 846 -27.72 -3.86 46.04
N GLU A 847 -28.52 -4.14 47.06
CA GLU A 847 -28.04 -4.29 48.42
C GLU A 847 -27.03 -5.46 48.52
N ARG A 848 -27.37 -6.64 48.00
CA ARG A 848 -26.54 -7.83 48.09
C ARG A 848 -25.20 -7.67 47.42
N CYS A 849 -25.16 -7.01 46.28
CA CYS A 849 -23.93 -6.88 45.46
C CYS A 849 -23.08 -5.66 45.84
N SER A 850 -23.69 -4.56 46.20
CA SER A 850 -22.99 -3.29 46.47
C SER A 850 -22.88 -2.93 47.94
N HIS A 851 -23.74 -3.57 48.80
CA HIS A 851 -23.96 -3.20 50.19
C HIS A 851 -24.41 -1.76 50.40
N PHE A 852 -24.93 -1.11 49.35
CA PHE A 852 -25.48 0.25 49.44
C PHE A 852 -26.99 0.17 49.72
N VAL A 853 -27.36 0.20 50.98
CA VAL A 853 -28.77 0.12 51.40
C VAL A 853 -29.55 1.36 50.96
N ASP A 854 -28.91 2.54 50.99
CA ASP A 854 -29.50 3.80 50.50
C ASP A 854 -29.86 3.74 49.03
N ALA A 855 -29.03 3.18 48.15
CA ALA A 855 -29.34 3.01 46.74
C ALA A 855 -30.53 2.05 46.52
N ALA A 856 -30.64 0.98 47.30
CA ALA A 856 -31.79 0.07 47.24
C ALA A 856 -33.07 0.79 47.71
N LEU A 857 -32.98 1.60 48.75
CA LEU A 857 -34.11 2.41 49.25
C LEU A 857 -34.56 3.47 48.25
N ASP A 858 -33.59 4.14 47.59
CA ASP A 858 -33.88 5.13 46.56
C ASP A 858 -34.61 4.55 45.38
N LEU A 859 -34.27 3.31 44.95
CA LEU A 859 -35.00 2.60 43.92
C LEU A 859 -36.47 2.36 44.32
N LEU A 860 -36.70 1.91 45.56
CA LEU A 860 -38.07 1.69 46.08
C LEU A 860 -38.85 3.00 46.26
N LYS A 861 -38.19 4.10 46.66
CA LYS A 861 -38.81 5.43 46.75
C LYS A 861 -39.28 5.89 45.33
N LEU A 862 -38.39 5.75 44.32
CA LEU A 862 -38.76 6.04 42.93
C LEU A 862 -39.92 5.16 42.43
N GLY A 863 -39.96 3.87 42.81
CA GLY A 863 -41.06 2.98 42.46
C GLY A 863 -42.37 3.43 43.09
N ARG A 864 -42.38 3.89 44.33
CA ARG A 864 -43.54 4.45 45.01
C ARG A 864 -44.02 5.77 44.39
N GLU A 865 -43.10 6.65 44.01
CA GLU A 865 -43.41 7.87 43.25
C GLU A 865 -44.10 7.57 41.91
N ARG A 866 -43.87 6.38 41.32
CA ARG A 866 -44.42 5.88 40.08
C ARG A 866 -45.60 4.93 40.26
N ASP A 867 -46.26 5.01 41.40
CA ASP A 867 -47.49 4.22 41.78
C ASP A 867 -47.30 2.69 41.64
N VAL A 868 -46.08 2.17 41.79
CA VAL A 868 -45.85 0.71 41.84
C VAL A 868 -46.28 0.15 43.21
N LYS A 869 -47.18 -0.80 43.15
CA LYS A 869 -47.79 -1.42 44.37
C LYS A 869 -46.82 -2.43 45.03
N ASN A 870 -47.14 -2.77 46.26
CA ASN A 870 -46.49 -3.85 47.06
C ASN A 870 -44.96 -3.65 47.34
N LEU A 871 -44.47 -2.37 47.35
CA LEU A 871 -43.08 -2.07 47.70
C LEU A 871 -42.86 -1.71 49.17
N GLU A 872 -43.96 -1.45 49.92
CA GLU A 872 -43.87 -0.87 51.25
C GLU A 872 -43.20 -1.79 52.29
N GLU A 873 -43.43 -3.11 52.21
CA GLU A 873 -42.87 -4.05 53.19
C GLU A 873 -41.31 -4.14 53.04
N LEU A 874 -40.84 -4.22 51.81
CA LEU A 874 -39.38 -4.26 51.53
C LEU A 874 -38.75 -2.90 51.83
N HIS A 875 -39.44 -1.78 51.54
CA HIS A 875 -39.00 -0.46 51.87
C HIS A 875 -38.83 -0.29 53.39
N ASP A 876 -39.80 -0.68 54.16
CA ASP A 876 -39.76 -0.58 55.63
C ASP A 876 -38.66 -1.52 56.19
N THR A 877 -38.40 -2.64 55.55
CA THR A 877 -37.33 -3.58 55.91
C THR A 877 -35.93 -2.96 55.65
N LEU A 878 -35.71 -2.40 54.45
CA LEU A 878 -34.46 -1.76 54.09
C LEU A 878 -34.22 -0.47 54.88
N ASP A 879 -35.25 0.30 55.15
CA ASP A 879 -35.12 1.50 55.98
C ASP A 879 -34.70 1.15 57.43
N SER A 880 -35.18 -0.02 57.93
CA SER A 880 -34.72 -0.55 59.20
C SER A 880 -33.26 -1.05 59.16
N LEU A 881 -32.88 -1.67 58.04
CA LEU A 881 -31.51 -2.09 57.78
C LEU A 881 -30.56 -0.88 57.62
N GLU A 882 -30.99 0.20 56.95
CA GLU A 882 -30.22 1.45 56.80
C GLU A 882 -29.82 2.01 58.15
N VAL A 883 -30.79 2.07 59.11
CA VAL A 883 -30.52 2.49 60.49
C VAL A 883 -29.48 1.57 61.15
N MET A 884 -29.59 0.26 60.99
CA MET A 884 -28.61 -0.70 61.57
C MET A 884 -27.22 -0.53 60.98
N VAL A 885 -27.11 -0.35 59.65
CA VAL A 885 -25.82 -0.26 58.98
C VAL A 885 -25.14 1.08 59.23
N TYR A 886 -25.87 2.20 59.03
CA TYR A 886 -25.26 3.52 59.06
C TYR A 886 -25.31 4.25 60.41
N GLU A 887 -26.40 4.05 61.15
CA GLU A 887 -26.55 4.72 62.46
C GLU A 887 -26.02 3.90 63.58
N VAL A 888 -26.32 2.60 63.63
CA VAL A 888 -25.84 1.70 64.68
C VAL A 888 -24.41 1.23 64.46
N GLY A 889 -23.95 1.27 63.12
CA GLY A 889 -22.57 0.93 62.77
C GLY A 889 -22.30 -0.54 62.45
N LEU A 890 -23.35 -1.34 62.16
CA LEU A 890 -23.26 -2.73 61.76
C LEU A 890 -22.97 -2.87 60.27
N CYS A 891 -21.90 -2.27 59.79
CA CYS A 891 -21.56 -2.11 58.39
C CYS A 891 -21.44 -3.43 57.58
N SER A 892 -21.37 -4.60 58.21
CA SER A 892 -21.28 -5.87 57.54
C SER A 892 -22.62 -6.62 57.44
N MET A 893 -23.71 -6.05 57.97
CA MET A 893 -25.02 -6.68 57.98
C MET A 893 -25.69 -6.60 56.62
N THR A 894 -26.06 -7.70 56.02
CA THR A 894 -26.76 -7.81 54.76
C THR A 894 -28.27 -7.98 54.97
N LEU A 895 -29.07 -7.67 53.93
CA LEU A 895 -30.51 -7.87 53.93
C LEU A 895 -30.88 -9.31 54.22
N ASP A 896 -30.13 -10.29 53.71
CA ASP A 896 -30.38 -11.72 53.92
C ASP A 896 -30.12 -12.08 55.37
N GLU A 897 -29.06 -11.61 56.00
CA GLU A 897 -28.78 -11.77 57.42
C GLU A 897 -29.85 -11.11 58.27
N TYR A 898 -30.23 -9.89 57.93
CA TYR A 898 -31.28 -9.14 58.59
C TYR A 898 -32.64 -9.87 58.53
N SER A 899 -32.98 -10.40 57.35
CA SER A 899 -34.25 -11.13 57.15
C SER A 899 -34.29 -12.48 57.88
N SER A 900 -33.11 -13.08 58.11
CA SER A 900 -33.00 -14.34 58.85
C SER A 900 -33.18 -14.19 60.37
N LEU A 901 -33.02 -12.96 60.87
CA LEU A 901 -33.17 -12.68 62.30
C LEU A 901 -34.63 -12.53 62.69
N SER A 902 -34.97 -13.06 63.85
CA SER A 902 -36.25 -12.79 64.48
C SER A 902 -36.36 -11.31 64.87
N ASP A 903 -37.54 -10.76 64.95
CA ASP A 903 -37.76 -9.39 65.32
C ASP A 903 -37.18 -9.02 66.69
N ALA A 904 -37.17 -9.97 67.60
CA ALA A 904 -36.55 -9.83 68.91
C ALA A 904 -35.00 -9.69 68.80
N GLU A 905 -34.36 -10.52 67.95
CA GLU A 905 -32.89 -10.42 67.67
C GLU A 905 -32.52 -9.11 66.98
N LYS A 906 -33.39 -8.63 66.04
CA LYS A 906 -33.23 -7.31 65.38
C LYS A 906 -33.20 -6.18 66.40
N ILE A 907 -34.10 -6.21 67.40
CA ILE A 907 -34.10 -5.21 68.44
C ILE A 907 -32.80 -5.29 69.30
N VAL A 908 -32.35 -6.46 69.63
CA VAL A 908 -31.11 -6.63 70.35
C VAL A 908 -29.91 -6.06 69.61
N LYS A 909 -29.81 -6.31 68.32
CA LYS A 909 -28.76 -5.77 67.47
C LYS A 909 -28.91 -4.22 67.29
N LEU A 910 -30.12 -3.71 67.08
CA LEU A 910 -30.43 -2.30 66.93
C LEU A 910 -29.98 -1.49 68.19
N MET A 911 -30.18 -2.08 69.35
CA MET A 911 -29.78 -1.42 70.61
C MET A 911 -28.40 -1.81 71.16
N SER A 912 -27.62 -2.61 70.36
CA SER A 912 -26.33 -3.18 70.84
C SER A 912 -25.26 -2.15 71.14
N THR A 913 -25.29 -1.00 70.55
CA THR A 913 -24.32 0.09 70.70
C THR A 913 -24.82 1.12 71.70
N SER A 914 -26.00 0.94 72.23
CA SER A 914 -26.59 1.91 73.17
C SER A 914 -25.92 1.87 74.54
N THR A 915 -25.46 3.03 74.99
CA THR A 915 -24.91 3.21 76.33
C THR A 915 -26.01 3.74 77.27
N PRO A 916 -25.86 3.59 78.59
CA PRO A 916 -26.86 4.13 79.53
C PRO A 916 -27.18 5.63 79.37
N GLU A 917 -26.23 6.39 78.76
CA GLU A 917 -26.39 7.83 78.50
C GLU A 917 -27.20 8.09 77.25
N THR A 918 -27.08 7.22 76.27
CA THR A 918 -27.74 7.36 74.97
C THR A 918 -29.03 6.56 74.84
N TYR A 919 -29.40 5.71 75.75
CA TYR A 919 -30.57 4.84 75.67
C TYR A 919 -31.87 5.58 75.26
N ILE A 920 -32.11 6.70 75.86
CA ILE A 920 -33.38 7.47 75.59
C ILE A 920 -33.41 8.00 74.19
N GLN A 921 -32.25 8.51 73.73
CA GLN A 921 -32.16 9.06 72.42
C GLN A 921 -32.31 7.95 71.38
N ASN A 922 -31.65 6.81 71.61
CA ASN A 922 -31.71 5.64 70.71
C ASN A 922 -33.07 4.96 70.69
N ILE A 923 -33.76 4.87 71.86
CA ILE A 923 -35.16 4.39 71.93
C ILE A 923 -36.05 5.25 70.98
N ARG A 924 -35.94 6.59 71.08
CA ARG A 924 -36.76 7.51 70.26
C ARG A 924 -36.37 7.47 68.78
N ARG A 925 -35.13 7.38 68.55
CA ARG A 925 -34.58 7.50 67.18
C ARG A 925 -34.69 6.18 66.42
N TRP A 926 -34.43 5.04 67.08
CA TRP A 926 -34.34 3.77 66.41
C TRP A 926 -35.45 2.78 66.80
N LEU A 927 -35.63 2.54 68.11
CA LEU A 927 -36.52 1.48 68.56
C LEU A 927 -38.00 1.78 68.28
N LEU A 928 -38.50 3.01 68.60
CA LEU A 928 -39.87 3.35 68.38
C LEU A 928 -40.28 3.35 66.90
N PRO A 929 -39.52 3.93 65.97
CA PRO A 929 -39.81 3.78 64.54
C PRO A 929 -39.81 2.32 64.11
N PHE A 930 -38.88 1.49 64.58
CA PHE A 930 -38.81 0.08 64.24
C PHE A 930 -40.07 -0.65 64.71
N LEU A 931 -40.47 -0.48 65.97
CA LEU A 931 -41.70 -1.10 66.52
C LEU A 931 -42.98 -0.61 65.77
N ALA A 932 -43.05 0.66 65.43
CA ALA A 932 -44.18 1.19 64.64
C ALA A 932 -44.28 0.53 63.26
N ARG A 933 -43.13 0.25 62.61
CA ARG A 933 -43.09 -0.52 61.37
C ARG A 933 -43.53 -1.97 61.55
N CYS A 934 -43.05 -2.64 62.61
CA CYS A 934 -43.51 -4.01 62.96
C CYS A 934 -45.01 -4.06 63.17
N ASP A 935 -45.57 -3.09 63.86
CA ASP A 935 -47.01 -3.00 64.17
C ASP A 935 -47.83 -2.70 62.91
N LYS A 936 -47.32 -1.98 61.94
CA LYS A 936 -47.96 -1.75 60.63
C LYS A 936 -48.26 -3.06 59.91
N TRP A 937 -47.33 -4.00 59.95
CA TRP A 937 -47.42 -5.29 59.24
C TRP A 937 -48.04 -6.39 60.06
N ASN A 938 -47.92 -6.31 61.41
CA ASN A 938 -48.52 -7.27 62.35
C ASN A 938 -49.07 -6.51 63.57
N PRO A 939 -50.34 -6.12 63.50
CA PRO A 939 -50.93 -5.30 64.56
C PRO A 939 -50.87 -5.95 65.92
N GLY A 940 -50.36 -5.23 66.90
CA GLY A 940 -50.23 -5.67 68.29
C GLY A 940 -48.88 -6.34 68.63
N ILE A 941 -48.06 -6.64 67.65
CA ILE A 941 -46.74 -7.30 67.86
C ILE A 941 -45.74 -6.38 68.60
N ALA A 942 -45.86 -5.08 68.38
CA ALA A 942 -44.92 -4.08 68.94
C ALA A 942 -44.82 -4.17 70.47
N LYS A 943 -45.96 -4.38 71.12
CA LYS A 943 -45.99 -4.49 72.57
C LYS A 943 -45.37 -5.80 73.07
N CYS A 944 -45.59 -6.91 72.37
CA CYS A 944 -44.94 -8.18 72.66
C CYS A 944 -43.43 -8.14 72.55
N LEU A 945 -42.95 -7.62 71.41
CA LEU A 945 -41.50 -7.44 71.13
C LEU A 945 -40.83 -6.51 72.11
N LEU A 946 -41.46 -5.38 72.46
CA LEU A 946 -40.92 -4.47 73.47
C LEU A 946 -40.82 -5.16 74.84
N ARG A 947 -41.88 -5.88 75.23
CA ARG A 947 -41.84 -6.69 76.50
C ARG A 947 -40.74 -7.70 76.48
N GLU A 948 -40.60 -8.52 75.42
CA GLU A 948 -39.55 -9.55 75.29
C GLU A 948 -38.19 -8.96 75.40
N TYR A 949 -37.93 -7.85 74.68
CA TYR A 949 -36.68 -7.11 74.71
C TYR A 949 -36.32 -6.55 76.08
N VAL A 950 -37.26 -5.90 76.73
CA VAL A 950 -37.10 -5.32 78.04
C VAL A 950 -36.84 -6.40 79.10
N VAL A 951 -37.57 -7.53 79.05
CA VAL A 951 -37.40 -8.65 80.00
C VAL A 951 -36.08 -9.39 79.75
N SER A 952 -35.68 -9.55 78.42
CA SER A 952 -34.38 -10.19 78.13
C SER A 952 -33.18 -9.37 78.59
N THR A 953 -33.19 -8.08 78.44
CA THR A 953 -32.17 -7.18 78.92
C THR A 953 -32.11 -7.06 80.45
N ALA A 954 -33.26 -7.26 81.09
CA ALA A 954 -33.31 -7.21 82.52
C ALA A 954 -32.52 -8.33 83.24
N LYS A 955 -32.18 -9.41 82.51
CA LYS A 955 -31.32 -10.49 83.04
C LYS A 955 -29.92 -10.02 83.37
N ASP A 956 -29.39 -9.11 82.56
CA ASP A 956 -28.02 -8.60 82.68
C ASP A 956 -27.94 -7.29 83.37
N ASP A 957 -28.79 -6.30 83.00
CA ASP A 957 -28.80 -4.94 83.54
C ASP A 957 -30.24 -4.34 83.57
N LEU A 958 -30.66 -3.87 84.68
CA LEU A 958 -31.96 -3.20 84.91
C LEU A 958 -31.95 -1.74 84.49
N GLY A 959 -30.81 -1.21 83.99
CA GLY A 959 -30.71 0.24 83.63
C GLY A 959 -31.55 0.58 82.41
N LEU A 960 -31.59 -0.23 81.38
CA LEU A 960 -32.42 -0.02 80.17
C LEU A 960 -33.92 -0.25 80.46
N PRO A 961 -34.35 -1.34 81.09
CA PRO A 961 -35.73 -1.47 81.51
C PRO A 961 -36.28 -0.34 82.32
N LEU A 962 -35.50 0.17 83.29
CA LEU A 962 -35.88 1.31 84.13
C LEU A 962 -36.14 2.56 83.28
N LYS A 963 -35.26 2.86 82.32
CA LYS A 963 -35.40 4.03 81.50
C LYS A 963 -36.56 3.91 80.50
N ILE A 964 -36.83 2.73 79.94
CA ILE A 964 -37.96 2.48 79.06
C ILE A 964 -39.28 2.71 79.82
N LEU A 965 -39.37 2.12 80.99
CA LEU A 965 -40.56 2.25 81.84
C LEU A 965 -40.77 3.69 82.34
N GLN A 966 -39.73 4.40 82.73
CA GLN A 966 -39.79 5.83 83.02
C GLN A 966 -40.33 6.70 81.90
N HIS A 967 -39.97 6.44 80.64
CA HIS A 967 -40.41 7.15 79.47
C HIS A 967 -41.73 6.71 78.86
N SER A 968 -42.29 5.59 79.39
CA SER A 968 -43.58 5.10 78.95
C SER A 968 -44.72 5.64 79.79
N ARG A 969 -44.49 6.56 80.72
CA ARG A 969 -45.52 7.23 81.51
C ARG A 969 -46.46 8.05 80.65
N PRO A 970 -47.73 8.13 80.98
CA PRO A 970 -48.79 8.79 80.19
C PRO A 970 -48.52 10.27 79.90
N ASP A 971 -47.70 10.95 80.70
CA ASP A 971 -47.38 12.40 80.64
C ASP A 971 -46.33 12.74 79.54
N GLN A 972 -45.72 11.79 78.90
CA GLN A 972 -44.68 11.99 77.88
C GLN A 972 -45.17 11.54 76.53
N HIS A 973 -44.97 12.36 75.49
CA HIS A 973 -45.44 12.25 74.12
C HIS A 973 -45.13 10.94 73.35
N ALA A 974 -44.54 9.95 73.98
CA ALA A 974 -44.28 8.64 73.39
C ALA A 974 -44.94 7.54 74.21
N GLN A 975 -46.25 7.33 74.00
CA GLN A 975 -46.94 6.22 74.62
C GLN A 975 -46.63 4.92 73.87
N ILE A 976 -45.68 4.13 74.39
CA ILE A 976 -45.40 2.77 73.90
C ILE A 976 -46.30 1.77 74.60
N ILE A 977 -46.59 2.03 75.88
CA ILE A 977 -47.45 1.17 76.75
C ILE A 977 -48.67 1.98 77.10
N THR A 978 -49.86 1.44 76.76
CA THR A 978 -51.11 2.19 76.80
C THR A 978 -51.89 1.93 78.13
N SER A 979 -51.59 0.85 78.89
CA SER A 979 -52.29 0.52 80.11
C SER A 979 -51.35 0.39 81.34
N ALA A 980 -51.83 0.81 82.46
CA ALA A 980 -51.12 0.66 83.77
C ALA A 980 -50.91 -0.85 84.13
N GLU A 981 -51.83 -1.73 83.68
CA GLU A 981 -51.65 -3.19 83.88
C GLU A 981 -50.52 -3.76 83.05
N GLU A 982 -50.38 -3.36 81.78
CA GLU A 982 -49.21 -3.75 80.95
C GLU A 982 -47.93 -3.30 81.53
N MET A 983 -47.85 -2.07 82.00
CA MET A 983 -46.65 -1.51 82.63
C MET A 983 -46.26 -2.28 83.89
N MET A 984 -47.27 -2.62 84.74
CA MET A 984 -47.05 -3.46 85.95
C MET A 984 -46.60 -4.85 85.60
N THR A 985 -47.11 -5.46 84.56
CA THR A 985 -46.76 -6.81 84.14
C THR A 985 -45.32 -6.86 83.66
N ILE A 986 -44.91 -5.93 82.84
CA ILE A 986 -43.55 -5.80 82.27
C ILE A 986 -42.52 -5.48 83.43
N ALA A 987 -42.89 -4.59 84.33
CA ALA A 987 -42.08 -4.28 85.48
C ALA A 987 -41.80 -5.44 86.38
N LEU A 988 -42.83 -6.24 86.66
CA LEU A 988 -42.72 -7.46 87.48
C LEU A 988 -41.88 -8.50 86.71
N ASP A 989 -42.12 -8.72 85.46
CA ASP A 989 -41.36 -9.74 84.69
C ASP A 989 -39.88 -9.32 84.63
N CYS A 990 -39.55 -8.05 84.52
CA CYS A 990 -38.15 -7.53 84.55
C CYS A 990 -37.50 -7.79 85.89
N VAL A 991 -38.16 -7.56 86.97
CA VAL A 991 -37.68 -7.81 88.35
C VAL A 991 -37.46 -9.27 88.56
N TYR A 992 -38.34 -10.15 88.10
CA TYR A 992 -38.24 -11.61 88.24
C TYR A 992 -37.11 -12.16 87.29
N ALA A 993 -36.89 -11.60 86.20
CA ALA A 993 -35.85 -12.03 85.26
C ALA A 993 -34.42 -11.62 85.69
N CYS A 994 -34.30 -10.71 86.63
CA CYS A 994 -33.01 -10.24 87.08
C CYS A 994 -32.32 -11.23 88.01
N GLU A 995 -31.18 -11.78 87.61
CA GLU A 995 -30.41 -12.79 88.34
C GLU A 995 -29.26 -12.16 89.16
N LYS A 996 -28.98 -10.84 89.08
CA LYS A 996 -27.87 -10.17 89.71
C LYS A 996 -28.31 -9.44 91.01
N GLU A 997 -27.85 -9.85 92.18
CA GLU A 997 -28.12 -9.19 93.45
C GLU A 997 -27.62 -7.76 93.53
N THR A 998 -26.59 -7.43 92.72
CA THR A 998 -26.02 -6.05 92.66
C THR A 998 -26.96 -5.02 92.02
N GLN A 999 -28.10 -5.44 91.43
CA GLN A 999 -29.09 -4.60 90.75
C GLN A 999 -30.29 -4.25 91.61
N LEU A 1000 -30.37 -4.69 92.89
CA LEU A 1000 -31.47 -4.39 93.83
C LEU A 1000 -31.93 -2.91 93.85
N PRO A 1001 -31.00 -1.90 93.90
CA PRO A 1001 -31.46 -0.51 93.90
C PRO A 1001 -32.25 -0.11 92.63
N ARG A 1002 -31.80 -0.67 91.46
CA ARG A 1002 -32.54 -0.46 90.17
C ARG A 1002 -33.85 -1.17 90.08
N ALA A 1003 -33.96 -2.36 90.67
CA ALA A 1003 -35.20 -3.12 90.81
C ALA A 1003 -36.23 -2.34 91.64
N PHE A 1004 -35.83 -1.72 92.78
CA PHE A 1004 -36.70 -0.83 93.56
C PHE A 1004 -37.13 0.36 92.73
N ALA A 1005 -36.22 1.01 92.01
CA ALA A 1005 -36.54 2.14 91.15
C ALA A 1005 -37.57 1.79 90.03
N ILE A 1006 -37.48 0.57 89.48
CA ILE A 1006 -38.50 0.04 88.53
C ILE A 1006 -39.87 -0.06 89.17
N LEU A 1007 -39.97 -0.60 90.40
CA LEU A 1007 -41.23 -0.69 91.14
C LEU A 1007 -41.79 0.69 91.52
N GLU A 1008 -40.94 1.69 91.78
CA GLU A 1008 -41.34 3.09 92.05
C GLU A 1008 -41.90 3.77 90.80
N CYS A 1009 -41.59 3.30 89.59
CA CYS A 1009 -42.10 3.87 88.33
C CYS A 1009 -43.60 3.40 88.11
N LEU A 1010 -44.10 2.46 88.78
CA LEU A 1010 -45.44 2.03 88.56
C LEU A 1010 -46.47 3.08 88.99
N PRO A 1011 -47.55 3.24 88.23
CA PRO A 1011 -48.60 4.16 88.54
C PRO A 1011 -49.23 3.78 89.89
N GLU A 1012 -49.45 4.76 90.80
CA GLU A 1012 -50.17 4.49 92.05
C GLU A 1012 -51.57 3.96 91.77
N ARG A 1013 -51.87 2.79 92.35
CA ARG A 1013 -53.25 2.32 92.28
C ARG A 1013 -54.09 3.35 93.04
N GLU A 1014 -54.97 4.09 92.33
CA GLU A 1014 -56.04 4.78 93.05
C GLU A 1014 -56.79 3.70 93.86
N SER A 1015 -56.65 3.75 95.18
CA SER A 1015 -57.37 2.95 96.15
C SER A 1015 -58.85 3.34 96.09
N GLY A 1016 -59.59 2.55 95.35
CA GLY A 1016 -61.00 2.63 95.26
C GLY A 1016 -61.57 1.23 95.51
#